data_e3496257f294d56f4aa8a29f70738456
#
_entry.id   e3496257f294d56f4aa8a29f70738456
#
_cell.length_a   1.000
_cell.length_b   1.000
_cell.length_c   1.000
_cell.angle_alpha   90.00
_cell.angle_beta   90.00
_cell.angle_gamma   90.00
#
_symmetry.space_group_name_H-M   'P 1'
#
loop_
_entity.id
_entity.type
_entity.pdbx_description
1 polymer ?
#
loop_
_entity_poly.entity_id
_entity_poly.type
_entity_poly.pdbx_seq_one_letter_code
_entity_poly.pdbx_strand_id
1 'polypeptide(L)'
;KYLPISINSITASSLELRGIRNIQDAVRFMPGVRFQTSYGAFQQLSIRGFDHSIMMIDGIRDERSAINNSYPVPDLSCIESIELLKGPASVLYGHSAVGGTLNIVRKSPSEKQSVNARLAYGSYENKEATLGMGGKLVGPVNYYANVNFSDQEGWRDNGNRRFSGYLALQAKMTERDILDVRGGFNRDFYGTEIGLPDLMANDVYNVQTGQLYLHKNEMLPGLDREARYNNESDFMKNHAWNVSTQYTHTFWNGAKLTDRLSYNNDDINYFGTEALDYLESDDPIYDHYYMKNGQKKYICLDSVYLSFPLRFSHIAKTVANTLELSGKFRTGEIKHTYMGGYSFVALNRTSYSGYNLGDDVQGPGLYSHVSVYDPHSMGYMTSKFSKATVTHHYSNSLYLQDMVEFNEQWKVLAALRYDFFRYMSASATTPTGRREYEEHSSFNMIKNKALTYRFGAVYLPHPNTSIYASFASFFKPIRTFYQDNVIYVGGDGNRFEPARNEEVFKPEKGYQAEVGLKYQLNNILSANASLFYIRKMNSTATLTNNYQEEVNGETTTMSVIGQVGVQDSKGFDFDVTLSPVSTLALTIGYGLNDSKIREIKEIKDPELIEAIYGNNPDETKQQLNSQEGNWQSNVPNQTFYAYGSYTIPRGVLKNLEFHLSSSYTGKVYRNTSNNSWFDPYWVTDFGMSYLLNNNIHLTFNLNNLFDNNYYNQALGQQMVPSMPRNFQVAISYTL
;
A
#
# COMPACT_ATOMS: atom_id res chain seq x y z
N LYS A 1 9.16 17.01 -16.94
CA LYS A 1 9.12 17.18 -18.41
C LYS A 1 10.16 16.32 -19.12
N TYR A 2 11.43 16.33 -18.66
CA TYR A 2 12.55 15.66 -19.35
C TYR A 2 12.75 14.18 -18.96
N LEU A 3 12.03 13.65 -17.99
CA LEU A 3 12.14 12.26 -17.58
C LEU A 3 11.15 11.38 -18.34
N PRO A 4 11.59 10.24 -18.91
CA PRO A 4 10.73 9.29 -19.62
C PRO A 4 9.97 8.39 -18.63
N ILE A 5 9.12 9.00 -17.80
CA ILE A 5 8.33 8.30 -16.77
C ILE A 5 7.09 9.12 -16.39
N SER A 6 6.01 8.44 -16.01
CA SER A 6 4.80 9.04 -15.46
C SER A 6 4.98 9.34 -13.96
N ILE A 7 4.73 10.59 -13.58
CA ILE A 7 4.81 11.06 -12.19
C ILE A 7 3.56 11.88 -11.88
N ASN A 8 2.89 11.58 -10.77
CA ASN A 8 1.84 12.40 -10.18
C ASN A 8 2.33 12.97 -8.84
N SER A 9 1.89 14.18 -8.49
CA SER A 9 2.22 14.81 -7.22
C SER A 9 1.02 15.58 -6.68
N ILE A 10 0.80 15.48 -5.37
CA ILE A 10 -0.18 16.29 -4.62
C ILE A 10 0.57 17.07 -3.56
N THR A 11 0.39 18.38 -3.53
CA THR A 11 1.04 19.27 -2.55
C THR A 11 0.29 19.30 -1.24
N ALA A 12 0.99 19.62 -0.15
CA ALA A 12 0.41 19.82 1.17
C ALA A 12 -0.73 20.84 1.18
N SER A 13 -0.58 21.97 0.48
CA SER A 13 -1.64 22.97 0.36
C SER A 13 -2.92 22.42 -0.29
N SER A 14 -2.78 21.58 -1.31
CA SER A 14 -3.93 20.92 -1.94
C SER A 14 -4.61 19.91 -1.00
N LEU A 15 -3.83 19.17 -0.21
CA LEU A 15 -4.37 18.24 0.78
C LEU A 15 -5.11 19.00 1.90
N GLU A 16 -4.52 20.07 2.40
CA GLU A 16 -5.08 20.89 3.47
C GLU A 16 -6.40 21.54 3.03
N LEU A 17 -6.45 22.12 1.84
CA LEU A 17 -7.65 22.74 1.27
C LEU A 17 -8.80 21.75 1.16
N ARG A 18 -8.52 20.52 0.72
CA ARG A 18 -9.50 19.45 0.55
C ARG A 18 -9.83 18.70 1.84
N GLY A 19 -9.24 19.05 2.98
CA GLY A 19 -9.41 18.33 4.25
C GLY A 19 -8.86 16.91 4.25
N ILE A 20 -7.94 16.57 3.36
CA ILE A 20 -7.35 15.24 3.22
C ILE A 20 -6.28 15.05 4.30
N ARG A 21 -6.43 14.02 5.13
CA ARG A 21 -5.56 13.75 6.29
C ARG A 21 -4.90 12.38 6.29
N ASN A 22 -5.25 11.54 5.34
CA ASN A 22 -4.67 10.20 5.20
C ASN A 22 -4.28 9.92 3.75
N ILE A 23 -3.42 8.93 3.56
CA ILE A 23 -2.91 8.56 2.22
C ILE A 23 -4.01 7.96 1.36
N GLN A 24 -4.94 7.20 1.95
CA GLN A 24 -6.03 6.56 1.22
C GLN A 24 -6.88 7.59 0.46
N ASP A 25 -7.23 8.69 1.12
CA ASP A 25 -7.98 9.78 0.49
C ASP A 25 -7.13 10.57 -0.52
N ALA A 26 -5.83 10.75 -0.24
CA ALA A 26 -4.93 11.43 -1.17
C ALA A 26 -4.79 10.69 -2.51
N VAL A 27 -4.62 9.36 -2.47
CA VAL A 27 -4.41 8.56 -3.70
C VAL A 27 -5.69 8.37 -4.52
N ARG A 28 -6.88 8.68 -4.00
CA ARG A 28 -8.13 8.72 -4.80
C ARG A 28 -8.03 9.69 -5.98
N PHE A 29 -7.14 10.67 -5.90
CA PHE A 29 -6.85 11.65 -6.95
C PHE A 29 -5.60 11.30 -7.79
N MET A 30 -5.21 10.02 -7.81
CA MET A 30 -4.10 9.51 -8.61
C MET A 30 -4.59 8.33 -9.47
N PRO A 31 -4.64 8.45 -10.81
CA PRO A 31 -5.16 7.39 -11.66
C PRO A 31 -4.36 6.09 -11.54
N GLY A 32 -5.06 4.95 -11.54
CA GLY A 32 -4.46 3.61 -11.52
C GLY A 32 -3.85 3.21 -10.17
N VAL A 33 -4.25 3.87 -9.08
CA VAL A 33 -3.77 3.60 -7.71
C VAL A 33 -4.92 3.19 -6.82
N ARG A 34 -4.65 2.24 -5.93
CA ARG A 34 -5.54 1.86 -4.82
C ARG A 34 -4.73 1.71 -3.54
N PHE A 35 -5.24 2.29 -2.48
CA PHE A 35 -4.68 2.17 -1.14
C PHE A 35 -5.76 1.65 -0.20
N GLN A 36 -5.40 0.67 0.62
CA GLN A 36 -6.28 0.08 1.61
C GLN A 36 -5.61 0.07 2.97
N THR A 37 -6.44 0.13 4.01
CA THR A 37 -6.02 -0.03 5.39
C THR A 37 -6.75 -1.23 5.97
N SER A 38 -6.03 -2.24 6.44
CA SER A 38 -6.62 -3.45 7.04
C SER A 38 -6.51 -3.40 8.55
N TYR A 39 -7.49 -3.97 9.25
CA TYR A 39 -7.52 -4.13 10.73
C TYR A 39 -7.22 -2.84 11.50
N GLY A 40 -7.59 -1.69 10.97
CA GLY A 40 -7.42 -0.37 11.58
C GLY A 40 -6.26 0.44 11.03
N ALA A 41 -5.09 -0.13 10.72
CA ALA A 41 -3.94 0.67 10.27
C ALA A 41 -2.92 -0.05 9.37
N PHE A 42 -3.02 -1.33 9.09
CA PHE A 42 -2.10 -2.02 8.19
C PHE A 42 -2.34 -1.62 6.74
N GLN A 43 -1.28 -1.25 6.03
CA GLN A 43 -1.38 -0.64 4.71
C GLN A 43 -1.20 -1.64 3.57
N GLN A 44 -1.95 -1.41 2.51
CA GLN A 44 -1.74 -2.10 1.23
C GLN A 44 -1.87 -1.09 0.09
N LEU A 45 -0.80 -0.95 -0.70
CA LEU A 45 -0.72 -0.05 -1.85
C LEU A 45 -0.63 -0.86 -3.14
N SER A 46 -1.57 -0.65 -4.05
CA SER A 46 -1.58 -1.23 -5.39
C SER A 46 -1.45 -0.13 -6.44
N ILE A 47 -0.54 -0.31 -7.39
CA ILE A 47 -0.30 0.63 -8.50
C ILE A 47 -0.30 -0.16 -9.80
N ARG A 48 -1.09 0.27 -10.79
CA ARG A 48 -1.17 -0.34 -12.14
C ARG A 48 -1.36 -1.86 -12.13
N GLY A 49 -2.13 -2.35 -11.15
CA GLY A 49 -2.47 -3.77 -11.07
C GLY A 49 -1.53 -4.64 -10.25
N PHE A 50 -0.55 -4.05 -9.57
CA PHE A 50 0.37 -4.77 -8.71
C PHE A 50 0.35 -4.24 -7.29
N ASP A 51 0.21 -5.14 -6.33
CA ASP A 51 0.21 -4.89 -4.87
C ASP A 51 1.62 -4.75 -4.28
N HIS A 52 2.65 -4.95 -5.10
CA HIS A 52 4.05 -4.79 -4.72
C HIS A 52 4.55 -3.42 -5.19
N SER A 53 4.43 -2.45 -4.29
CA SER A 53 4.86 -1.07 -4.46
C SER A 53 5.71 -0.65 -3.28
N ILE A 54 6.63 0.28 -3.50
CA ILE A 54 7.51 0.77 -2.46
C ILE A 54 6.99 2.09 -1.92
N MET A 55 6.96 2.22 -0.60
CA MET A 55 6.79 3.49 0.07
C MET A 55 8.15 4.07 0.45
N MET A 56 8.31 5.37 0.27
CA MET A 56 9.49 6.12 0.66
C MET A 56 9.11 7.32 1.54
N ILE A 57 10.02 7.73 2.36
CA ILE A 57 9.95 8.97 3.14
C ILE A 57 11.22 9.77 2.85
N ASP A 58 11.08 10.99 2.33
CA ASP A 58 12.17 11.86 1.91
C ASP A 58 13.16 11.20 0.94
N GLY A 59 12.65 10.37 0.03
CA GLY A 59 13.48 9.62 -0.92
C GLY A 59 14.23 8.42 -0.32
N ILE A 60 14.02 8.11 0.95
CA ILE A 60 14.59 6.95 1.63
C ILE A 60 13.54 5.84 1.64
N ARG A 61 13.92 4.67 1.14
CA ARG A 61 13.04 3.51 1.04
C ARG A 61 12.63 3.01 2.43
N ASP A 62 11.34 2.83 2.65
CA ASP A 62 10.82 2.11 3.80
C ASP A 62 10.81 0.61 3.50
N GLU A 63 11.80 -0.10 4.04
CA GLU A 63 12.00 -1.52 3.78
C GLU A 63 10.88 -2.39 4.35
N ARG A 64 10.11 -1.90 5.31
CA ARG A 64 8.92 -2.59 5.83
C ARG A 64 7.92 -2.87 4.73
N SER A 65 7.75 -1.95 3.77
CA SER A 65 6.84 -2.09 2.63
C SER A 65 7.21 -3.27 1.70
N ALA A 66 8.48 -3.63 1.63
CA ALA A 66 8.95 -4.73 0.80
C ALA A 66 8.82 -6.10 1.47
N ILE A 67 8.71 -6.15 2.79
CA ILE A 67 8.65 -7.40 3.56
C ILE A 67 7.23 -7.80 3.87
N ASN A 68 6.45 -6.86 4.39
CA ASN A 68 5.10 -7.11 4.84
C ASN A 68 4.36 -5.76 4.93
N ASN A 69 3.09 -5.73 4.59
CA ASN A 69 2.22 -4.56 4.70
C ASN A 69 1.79 -4.29 6.16
N SER A 70 2.63 -4.61 7.14
CA SER A 70 2.33 -4.51 8.57
C SER A 70 3.02 -3.30 9.20
N TYR A 71 2.71 -2.11 8.74
CA TYR A 71 3.16 -0.85 9.32
C TYR A 71 2.06 0.21 9.21
N PRO A 72 1.96 1.13 10.17
CA PRO A 72 0.89 2.10 10.20
C PRO A 72 1.07 3.23 9.20
N VAL A 73 -0.02 3.96 8.99
CA VAL A 73 -0.07 5.11 8.08
C VAL A 73 0.85 6.23 8.57
N PRO A 74 1.73 6.79 7.74
CA PRO A 74 2.55 7.95 8.09
C PRO A 74 1.72 9.18 8.45
N ASP A 75 2.27 10.03 9.32
CA ASP A 75 1.68 11.33 9.62
C ASP A 75 1.85 12.30 8.45
N LEU A 76 0.75 12.92 8.02
CA LEU A 76 0.75 13.87 6.91
C LEU A 76 0.80 15.35 7.38
N SER A 77 0.88 15.63 8.67
CA SER A 77 0.87 17.02 9.19
C SER A 77 2.13 17.84 8.85
N CYS A 78 3.25 17.15 8.62
CA CYS A 78 4.55 17.78 8.34
C CYS A 78 5.03 17.61 6.89
N ILE A 79 4.15 17.23 5.97
CA ILE A 79 4.55 16.96 4.59
C ILE A 79 4.59 18.22 3.72
N GLU A 80 5.36 18.15 2.65
CA GLU A 80 5.42 19.10 1.54
C GLU A 80 4.61 18.58 0.34
N SER A 81 4.77 17.30 0.03
CA SER A 81 4.06 16.64 -1.07
C SER A 81 4.00 15.12 -0.90
N ILE A 82 3.06 14.51 -1.61
CA ILE A 82 3.04 13.08 -1.91
C ILE A 82 3.31 12.92 -3.39
N GLU A 83 4.34 12.15 -3.75
CA GLU A 83 4.78 11.93 -5.11
C GLU A 83 4.60 10.46 -5.48
N LEU A 84 3.97 10.20 -6.60
CA LEU A 84 3.77 8.87 -7.14
C LEU A 84 4.56 8.70 -8.42
N LEU A 85 5.50 7.77 -8.41
CA LEU A 85 6.23 7.30 -9.59
C LEU A 85 5.58 6.00 -10.05
N LYS A 86 4.96 6.01 -11.24
CA LYS A 86 4.26 4.85 -11.79
C LYS A 86 5.19 3.96 -12.61
N GLY A 87 5.03 2.65 -12.45
CA GLY A 87 5.82 1.63 -13.14
C GLY A 87 7.12 1.27 -12.43
N PRO A 88 7.84 0.25 -12.93
CA PRO A 88 9.02 -0.27 -12.27
C PRO A 88 10.10 0.78 -12.07
N ALA A 89 10.42 1.00 -10.82
CA ALA A 89 11.49 1.90 -10.40
C ALA A 89 12.68 1.13 -9.78
N SER A 90 12.81 -0.16 -10.11
CA SER A 90 13.81 -1.05 -9.51
C SER A 90 15.24 -0.58 -9.74
N VAL A 91 15.53 0.06 -10.86
CA VAL A 91 16.87 0.61 -11.12
C VAL A 91 17.23 1.73 -10.13
N LEU A 92 16.27 2.53 -9.69
CA LEU A 92 16.50 3.60 -8.73
C LEU A 92 16.39 3.11 -7.29
N TYR A 93 15.37 2.29 -7.00
CA TYR A 93 14.97 1.98 -5.62
C TYR A 93 15.10 0.50 -5.24
N GLY A 94 15.64 -0.35 -6.13
CA GLY A 94 15.91 -1.76 -5.88
C GLY A 94 14.70 -2.67 -6.00
N HIS A 95 14.79 -3.84 -5.38
CA HIS A 95 13.81 -4.92 -5.50
C HIS A 95 12.39 -4.52 -5.09
N SER A 96 11.40 -5.29 -5.56
CA SER A 96 9.97 -5.17 -5.23
C SER A 96 9.26 -3.89 -5.69
N ALA A 97 9.90 -3.01 -6.46
CA ALA A 97 9.27 -1.83 -7.07
C ALA A 97 8.60 -2.20 -8.41
N VAL A 98 7.53 -3.02 -8.37
CA VAL A 98 6.86 -3.59 -9.55
C VAL A 98 5.86 -2.60 -10.15
N GLY A 99 4.85 -2.20 -9.38
CA GLY A 99 3.80 -1.27 -9.83
C GLY A 99 4.23 0.18 -9.81
N GLY A 100 5.10 0.55 -8.86
CA GLY A 100 5.56 1.92 -8.70
C GLY A 100 6.11 2.21 -7.31
N THR A 101 6.28 3.49 -7.04
CA THR A 101 6.81 4.00 -5.76
C THR A 101 6.03 5.23 -5.32
N LEU A 102 5.58 5.25 -4.07
CA LEU A 102 4.98 6.39 -3.41
C LEU A 102 6.01 7.03 -2.48
N ASN A 103 6.34 8.30 -2.69
CA ASN A 103 7.27 9.06 -1.87
C ASN A 103 6.54 10.14 -1.09
N ILE A 104 6.70 10.13 0.22
CA ILE A 104 6.20 11.16 1.13
C ILE A 104 7.35 12.12 1.40
N VAL A 105 7.22 13.34 0.93
CA VAL A 105 8.23 14.39 1.11
C VAL A 105 7.82 15.26 2.28
N ARG A 106 8.64 15.31 3.33
CA ARG A 106 8.42 16.16 4.50
C ARG A 106 8.99 17.56 4.28
N LYS A 107 8.44 18.55 4.98
CA LYS A 107 8.88 19.93 4.92
C LYS A 107 10.35 20.06 5.28
N SER A 108 11.05 20.89 4.54
CA SER A 108 12.48 21.16 4.71
C SER A 108 12.72 22.50 5.39
N PRO A 109 13.84 22.66 6.12
CA PRO A 109 14.25 23.92 6.68
C PRO A 109 14.46 25.00 5.61
N SER A 110 14.15 26.25 5.94
CA SER A 110 14.42 27.42 5.10
C SER A 110 14.91 28.58 5.96
N GLU A 111 15.50 29.59 5.34
CA GLU A 111 15.93 30.80 6.06
C GLU A 111 14.77 31.72 6.46
N LYS A 112 13.67 31.63 5.69
CA LYS A 112 12.46 32.41 5.93
C LYS A 112 11.74 31.89 7.17
N GLN A 113 11.45 32.79 8.11
CA GLN A 113 10.59 32.45 9.25
C GLN A 113 9.22 32.02 8.75
N SER A 114 8.70 30.95 9.33
CA SER A 114 7.37 30.44 9.06
C SER A 114 6.76 29.89 10.35
N VAL A 115 5.49 30.15 10.53
CA VAL A 115 4.67 29.54 11.57
C VAL A 115 3.42 28.99 10.89
N ASN A 116 3.05 27.78 11.20
CA ASN A 116 1.87 27.14 10.67
C ASN A 116 1.14 26.46 11.84
N ALA A 117 0.06 27.05 12.29
CA ALA A 117 -0.78 26.51 13.35
C ALA A 117 -2.15 26.15 12.79
N ARG A 118 -2.67 24.97 13.13
CA ARG A 118 -3.97 24.50 12.68
C ARG A 118 -4.74 23.87 13.84
N LEU A 119 -6.01 24.23 13.95
CA LEU A 119 -6.98 23.55 14.79
C LEU A 119 -8.14 23.08 13.91
N ALA A 120 -8.55 21.84 14.07
CA ALA A 120 -9.69 21.30 13.34
C ALA A 120 -10.61 20.49 14.25
N TYR A 121 -11.90 20.52 13.89
CA TYR A 121 -12.94 19.72 14.52
C TYR A 121 -13.88 19.17 13.44
N GLY A 122 -14.36 17.96 13.63
CA GLY A 122 -15.25 17.33 12.66
C GLY A 122 -16.15 16.26 13.26
N SER A 123 -16.91 15.61 12.39
CA SER A 123 -17.81 14.51 12.75
C SER A 123 -17.06 13.43 13.53
N TYR A 124 -17.78 12.72 14.40
CA TYR A 124 -17.26 11.63 15.24
C TYR A 124 -16.15 12.06 16.20
N GLU A 125 -16.32 13.26 16.79
CA GLU A 125 -15.38 13.86 17.73
C GLU A 125 -13.94 13.98 17.19
N ASN A 126 -13.79 14.14 15.87
CA ASN A 126 -12.49 14.30 15.24
C ASN A 126 -11.87 15.66 15.61
N LYS A 127 -10.81 15.63 16.38
CA LYS A 127 -10.06 16.79 16.90
C LYS A 127 -8.63 16.72 16.41
N GLU A 128 -8.12 17.83 15.87
CA GLU A 128 -6.73 17.91 15.42
C GLU A 128 -6.13 19.26 15.84
N ALA A 129 -4.88 19.20 16.34
CA ALA A 129 -4.07 20.36 16.62
C ALA A 129 -2.66 20.17 16.08
N THR A 130 -2.23 21.04 15.18
CA THR A 130 -0.91 21.01 14.55
C THR A 130 -0.20 22.34 14.77
N LEU A 131 1.09 22.31 15.11
CA LEU A 131 1.95 23.46 15.15
C LEU A 131 3.27 23.16 14.43
N GLY A 132 3.55 23.92 13.38
CA GLY A 132 4.80 23.89 12.64
C GLY A 132 5.51 25.24 12.73
N MET A 133 6.82 25.21 12.89
CA MET A 133 7.65 26.43 12.96
C MET A 133 8.95 26.20 12.18
N GLY A 134 9.40 27.19 11.46
CA GLY A 134 10.64 27.12 10.71
C GLY A 134 11.32 28.48 10.57
N GLY A 135 12.58 28.45 10.17
CA GLY A 135 13.36 29.66 9.94
C GLY A 135 14.85 29.48 10.23
N LYS A 136 15.56 30.58 10.31
CA LYS A 136 16.96 30.63 10.73
C LYS A 136 17.05 30.40 12.24
N LEU A 137 17.82 29.40 12.66
CA LEU A 137 18.02 29.11 14.08
C LEU A 137 19.20 29.88 14.64
N VAL A 138 20.41 29.60 14.15
CA VAL A 138 21.63 30.30 14.57
C VAL A 138 22.72 30.12 13.50
N GLY A 139 23.48 31.19 13.21
CA GLY A 139 24.58 31.13 12.24
C GLY A 139 24.12 30.56 10.88
N PRO A 140 24.75 29.48 10.40
CA PRO A 140 24.39 28.84 9.12
C PRO A 140 23.27 27.79 9.23
N VAL A 141 22.63 27.66 10.40
CA VAL A 141 21.66 26.61 10.68
C VAL A 141 20.23 27.10 10.52
N ASN A 142 19.48 26.47 9.66
CA ASN A 142 18.04 26.61 9.53
C ASN A 142 17.32 25.43 10.15
N TYR A 143 16.06 25.62 10.58
CA TYR A 143 15.26 24.57 11.17
C TYR A 143 13.83 24.55 10.63
N TYR A 144 13.19 23.41 10.78
CA TYR A 144 11.74 23.22 10.74
C TYR A 144 11.35 22.21 11.81
N ALA A 145 10.40 22.56 12.65
CA ALA A 145 9.84 21.69 13.69
C ALA A 145 8.32 21.61 13.55
N ASN A 146 7.74 20.44 13.78
CA ASN A 146 6.31 20.22 13.74
C ASN A 146 5.89 19.31 14.90
N VAL A 147 4.75 19.59 15.49
CA VAL A 147 4.07 18.73 16.46
C VAL A 147 2.61 18.61 16.05
N ASN A 148 2.08 17.40 16.09
CA ASN A 148 0.70 17.11 15.74
C ASN A 148 0.05 16.22 16.81
N PHE A 149 -1.18 16.57 17.16
CA PHE A 149 -2.08 15.76 17.97
C PHE A 149 -3.39 15.60 17.22
N SER A 150 -3.88 14.36 17.10
CA SER A 150 -5.21 14.05 16.59
C SER A 150 -5.88 13.00 17.45
N ASP A 151 -7.19 13.15 17.65
CA ASP A 151 -8.03 12.25 18.43
C ASP A 151 -9.41 12.21 17.79
N GLN A 152 -9.94 11.01 17.54
CA GLN A 152 -11.28 10.80 17.03
C GLN A 152 -11.91 9.54 17.64
N GLU A 153 -13.19 9.56 17.92
CA GLU A 153 -13.92 8.38 18.40
C GLU A 153 -14.17 7.37 17.26
N GLY A 154 -14.25 7.87 16.02
CA GLY A 154 -14.57 7.05 14.87
C GLY A 154 -16.06 6.78 14.71
N TRP A 155 -16.52 6.60 13.47
CA TRP A 155 -17.94 6.47 13.16
C TRP A 155 -18.53 5.08 13.51
N ARG A 156 -17.65 4.11 13.78
CA ARG A 156 -18.01 2.76 14.26
C ARG A 156 -17.32 2.46 15.57
N ASP A 157 -17.14 3.45 16.42
CA ASP A 157 -16.41 3.32 17.67
C ASP A 157 -15.00 2.70 17.49
N ASN A 158 -14.40 2.96 16.31
CA ASN A 158 -13.08 2.50 15.89
C ASN A 158 -12.07 3.65 15.93
N GLY A 159 -12.09 4.41 17.00
CA GLY A 159 -11.33 5.64 17.18
C GLY A 159 -9.84 5.51 17.03
N ASN A 160 -9.22 6.62 16.66
CA ASN A 160 -7.78 6.74 16.49
C ASN A 160 -7.25 7.90 17.30
N ARG A 161 -6.07 7.69 17.92
CA ARG A 161 -5.33 8.78 18.58
C ARG A 161 -3.88 8.77 18.09
N ARG A 162 -3.38 9.94 17.72
CA ARG A 162 -1.98 10.14 17.31
C ARG A 162 -1.35 11.30 18.05
N PHE A 163 -0.13 11.09 18.50
CA PHE A 163 0.79 12.16 18.88
C PHE A 163 2.09 11.97 18.11
N SER A 164 2.48 12.96 17.33
CA SER A 164 3.68 12.91 16.49
C SER A 164 4.48 14.20 16.54
N GLY A 165 5.77 14.08 16.25
CA GLY A 165 6.67 15.21 16.16
C GLY A 165 7.71 14.98 15.06
N TYR A 166 8.15 16.09 14.45
CA TYR A 166 9.15 16.11 13.41
C TYR A 166 10.09 17.31 13.60
N LEU A 167 11.38 17.08 13.45
CA LEU A 167 12.42 18.10 13.46
C LEU A 167 13.35 17.91 12.27
N ALA A 168 13.60 18.96 11.54
CA ALA A 168 14.61 19.03 10.49
C ALA A 168 15.55 20.20 10.75
N LEU A 169 16.85 19.96 10.60
CA LEU A 169 17.92 20.93 10.69
C LEU A 169 18.72 20.90 9.39
N GLN A 170 19.07 22.06 8.88
CA GLN A 170 19.98 22.18 7.74
C GLN A 170 21.10 23.16 8.10
N ALA A 171 22.34 22.69 8.03
CA ALA A 171 23.53 23.51 8.25
C ALA A 171 24.27 23.72 6.91
N LYS A 172 24.38 24.94 6.44
CA LYS A 172 25.25 25.34 5.33
C LYS A 172 26.64 25.60 5.90
N MET A 173 27.44 24.54 6.09
CA MET A 173 28.76 24.61 6.74
C MET A 173 29.74 25.46 5.92
N THR A 174 29.68 25.32 4.60
CA THR A 174 30.38 26.14 3.62
C THR A 174 29.46 26.40 2.42
N GLU A 175 29.92 27.14 1.41
CA GLU A 175 29.19 27.27 0.15
C GLU A 175 29.03 25.96 -0.63
N ARG A 176 29.83 24.95 -0.27
CA ARG A 176 29.88 23.64 -0.96
C ARG A 176 29.38 22.50 -0.10
N ASP A 177 29.28 22.70 1.21
CA ASP A 177 28.99 21.65 2.17
C ASP A 177 27.68 21.92 2.92
N ILE A 178 26.73 21.04 2.73
CA ILE A 178 25.42 21.11 3.38
C ILE A 178 25.21 19.82 4.16
N LEU A 179 24.81 19.97 5.43
CA LEU A 179 24.38 18.87 6.28
C LEU A 179 22.91 19.05 6.64
N ASP A 180 22.09 18.09 6.29
CA ASP A 180 20.70 17.95 6.71
C ASP A 180 20.60 16.86 7.77
N VAL A 181 19.87 17.13 8.86
CA VAL A 181 19.52 16.16 9.90
C VAL A 181 18.02 16.21 10.11
N ARG A 182 17.35 15.06 10.06
CA ARG A 182 15.91 14.96 10.22
C ARG A 182 15.58 13.87 11.22
N GLY A 183 14.60 14.11 12.06
CA GLY A 183 14.08 13.13 13.00
C GLY A 183 12.58 13.24 13.16
N GLY A 184 11.94 12.14 13.42
CA GLY A 184 10.50 12.13 13.70
C GLY A 184 10.13 10.96 14.61
N PHE A 185 9.04 11.15 15.31
CA PHE A 185 8.42 10.09 16.11
C PHE A 185 6.90 10.13 15.98
N ASN A 186 6.28 9.00 16.23
CA ASN A 186 4.84 8.91 16.42
C ASN A 186 4.48 7.87 17.48
N ARG A 187 3.41 8.18 18.21
CA ARG A 187 2.73 7.29 19.13
C ARG A 187 1.28 7.23 18.72
N ASP A 188 0.85 6.08 18.26
CA ASP A 188 -0.46 5.88 17.71
C ASP A 188 -1.22 4.81 18.52
N PHE A 189 -2.51 5.06 18.65
CA PHE A 189 -3.52 4.09 19.01
C PHE A 189 -4.56 4.06 17.90
N TYR A 190 -4.90 2.87 17.42
CA TYR A 190 -5.94 2.66 16.43
C TYR A 190 -6.97 1.70 16.99
N GLY A 191 -8.24 2.05 16.86
CA GLY A 191 -9.35 1.11 16.98
C GLY A 191 -9.24 0.07 15.86
N THR A 192 -9.34 -1.20 16.19
CA THR A 192 -9.35 -2.26 15.18
C THR A 192 -10.66 -2.28 14.43
N GLU A 193 -10.66 -2.80 13.22
CA GLU A 193 -11.82 -2.87 12.34
C GLU A 193 -11.88 -4.25 11.68
N ILE A 194 -12.95 -4.99 11.91
CA ILE A 194 -13.17 -6.31 11.31
C ILE A 194 -14.29 -6.31 10.25
N GLY A 195 -15.07 -5.23 10.13
CA GLY A 195 -16.12 -5.10 9.13
C GLY A 195 -17.45 -5.73 9.52
N LEU A 196 -18.32 -5.90 8.54
CA LEU A 196 -19.63 -6.55 8.62
C LEU A 196 -19.53 -7.98 8.06
N PRO A 197 -20.30 -8.94 8.60
CA PRO A 197 -20.31 -10.30 8.08
C PRO A 197 -20.81 -10.36 6.63
N ASP A 198 -20.17 -11.17 5.81
CA ASP A 198 -20.44 -11.32 4.38
C ASP A 198 -20.42 -12.81 3.99
N LEU A 199 -21.26 -13.18 3.07
CA LEU A 199 -21.38 -14.55 2.54
C LEU A 199 -20.44 -14.81 1.35
N MET A 200 -19.61 -13.85 1.01
CA MET A 200 -18.64 -13.90 -0.09
C MET A 200 -19.27 -14.28 -1.44
N ALA A 201 -18.80 -15.33 -2.06
CA ALA A 201 -19.17 -15.75 -3.41
C ALA A 201 -20.32 -16.77 -3.45
N ASN A 202 -21.15 -16.84 -2.41
CA ASN A 202 -22.20 -17.84 -2.29
C ASN A 202 -23.59 -17.26 -2.57
N ASP A 203 -24.33 -17.92 -3.45
CA ASP A 203 -25.77 -17.74 -3.54
C ASP A 203 -26.44 -18.52 -2.41
N VAL A 204 -27.34 -17.89 -1.66
CA VAL A 204 -28.02 -18.46 -0.51
C VAL A 204 -29.49 -18.71 -0.83
N TYR A 205 -29.97 -19.87 -0.46
CA TYR A 205 -31.31 -20.36 -0.77
C TYR A 205 -32.08 -20.63 0.51
N ASN A 206 -33.39 -20.42 0.49
CA ASN A 206 -34.27 -20.84 1.56
C ASN A 206 -34.51 -22.35 1.50
N VAL A 207 -34.43 -23.03 2.64
CA VAL A 207 -34.54 -24.51 2.72
C VAL A 207 -35.95 -24.99 2.36
N GLN A 208 -37.01 -24.28 2.82
CA GLN A 208 -38.39 -24.70 2.65
C GLN A 208 -38.90 -24.52 1.20
N THR A 209 -38.52 -23.39 0.61
CA THR A 209 -39.01 -23.03 -0.73
C THR A 209 -38.06 -23.39 -1.86
N GLY A 210 -36.78 -23.60 -1.54
CA GLY A 210 -35.72 -23.80 -2.53
C GLY A 210 -35.43 -22.56 -3.39
N GLN A 211 -36.08 -21.44 -3.10
CA GLN A 211 -35.87 -20.20 -3.82
C GLN A 211 -34.59 -19.48 -3.35
N LEU A 212 -33.99 -18.75 -4.28
CA LEU A 212 -32.88 -17.87 -3.99
C LEU A 212 -33.32 -16.81 -2.98
N TYR A 213 -32.59 -16.68 -1.89
CA TYR A 213 -32.78 -15.67 -0.84
C TYR A 213 -31.84 -14.49 -0.99
N LEU A 214 -30.57 -14.75 -1.30
CA LEU A 214 -29.53 -13.73 -1.44
C LEU A 214 -28.57 -14.13 -2.56
N HIS A 215 -28.29 -13.20 -3.46
CA HIS A 215 -27.27 -13.39 -4.48
C HIS A 215 -25.86 -13.26 -3.90
N LYS A 216 -24.92 -13.98 -4.50
CA LYS A 216 -23.49 -13.79 -4.18
C LYS A 216 -23.08 -12.33 -4.32
N ASN A 217 -22.23 -11.86 -3.42
CA ASN A 217 -21.75 -10.48 -3.27
C ASN A 217 -22.80 -9.46 -2.80
N GLU A 218 -24.01 -9.88 -2.50
CA GLU A 218 -25.00 -9.05 -1.81
C GLU A 218 -24.79 -9.15 -0.29
N MET A 219 -24.92 -8.02 0.39
CA MET A 219 -24.94 -7.98 1.85
C MET A 219 -26.32 -8.39 2.36
N LEU A 220 -26.37 -8.96 3.56
CA LEU A 220 -27.64 -9.27 4.22
C LEU A 220 -28.52 -8.04 4.33
N PRO A 221 -29.81 -8.11 3.95
CA PRO A 221 -30.74 -7.00 4.12
C PRO A 221 -30.88 -6.61 5.59
N GLY A 222 -30.95 -5.31 5.87
CA GLY A 222 -31.18 -4.79 7.21
C GLY A 222 -29.93 -4.71 8.11
N LEU A 223 -28.75 -5.02 7.60
CA LEU A 223 -27.50 -4.78 8.31
C LEU A 223 -27.30 -3.28 8.53
N ASP A 224 -27.08 -2.91 9.76
CA ASP A 224 -26.65 -1.56 10.10
C ASP A 224 -25.17 -1.40 9.74
N ARG A 225 -24.84 -0.42 8.88
CA ARG A 225 -23.44 -0.15 8.51
C ARG A 225 -22.59 0.35 9.69
N GLU A 226 -23.23 0.86 10.74
CA GLU A 226 -22.56 1.29 11.97
C GLU A 226 -22.32 0.12 12.96
N ALA A 227 -22.93 -1.04 12.71
CA ALA A 227 -22.77 -2.21 13.57
C ALA A 227 -21.31 -2.60 13.74
N ARG A 228 -20.90 -2.87 14.99
CA ARG A 228 -19.54 -3.20 15.35
C ARG A 228 -19.48 -4.55 16.07
N TYR A 229 -18.61 -5.42 15.61
CA TYR A 229 -18.42 -6.79 16.11
C TYR A 229 -17.12 -6.97 16.89
N ASN A 230 -16.29 -5.93 16.99
CA ASN A 230 -15.04 -5.97 17.75
C ASN A 230 -15.28 -6.09 19.26
N ASN A 231 -14.29 -6.65 19.96
CA ASN A 231 -14.32 -6.79 21.42
C ASN A 231 -13.66 -5.59 22.10
N GLU A 232 -13.93 -5.42 23.40
CA GLU A 232 -13.32 -4.38 24.24
C GLU A 232 -11.80 -4.51 24.33
N SER A 233 -11.29 -5.75 24.19
CA SER A 233 -9.87 -6.06 24.25
C SER A 233 -9.11 -5.76 22.96
N ASP A 234 -9.80 -5.52 21.86
CA ASP A 234 -9.19 -5.30 20.55
C ASP A 234 -8.46 -3.95 20.51
N PHE A 235 -7.19 -3.96 20.09
CA PHE A 235 -6.38 -2.75 20.01
C PHE A 235 -5.22 -2.88 19.03
N MET A 236 -4.76 -1.74 18.53
CA MET A 236 -3.49 -1.59 17.86
C MET A 236 -2.73 -0.38 18.40
N LYS A 237 -1.51 -0.59 18.85
CA LYS A 237 -0.59 0.47 19.31
C LYS A 237 0.66 0.45 18.44
N ASN A 238 1.12 1.63 18.04
CA ASN A 238 2.36 1.79 17.32
C ASN A 238 3.23 2.88 17.95
N HIS A 239 4.50 2.56 18.18
CA HIS A 239 5.52 3.50 18.58
C HIS A 239 6.67 3.45 17.56
N ALA A 240 6.80 4.48 16.77
CA ALA A 240 7.86 4.55 15.78
C ALA A 240 8.69 5.83 15.94
N TRP A 241 9.95 5.75 15.55
CA TRP A 241 10.82 6.89 15.43
C TRP A 241 11.87 6.68 14.35
N ASN A 242 12.31 7.76 13.75
CA ASN A 242 13.31 7.73 12.70
C ASN A 242 14.28 8.90 12.85
N VAL A 243 15.52 8.67 12.40
CA VAL A 243 16.54 9.69 12.24
C VAL A 243 17.21 9.49 10.90
N SER A 244 17.47 10.57 10.18
CA SER A 244 18.23 10.53 8.94
C SER A 244 19.18 11.72 8.86
N THR A 245 20.31 11.50 8.21
CA THR A 245 21.29 12.54 7.89
C THR A 245 21.55 12.51 6.39
N GLN A 246 21.74 13.68 5.80
CA GLN A 246 22.20 13.82 4.43
C GLN A 246 23.33 14.85 4.41
N TYR A 247 24.51 14.41 4.00
CA TYR A 247 25.63 15.28 3.70
C TYR A 247 25.78 15.45 2.20
N THR A 248 25.91 16.68 1.73
CA THR A 248 26.12 16.99 0.32
C THR A 248 27.35 17.87 0.16
N HIS A 249 28.33 17.38 -0.60
CA HIS A 249 29.50 18.14 -1.03
C HIS A 249 29.39 18.49 -2.52
N THR A 250 29.55 19.77 -2.86
CA THR A 250 29.58 20.25 -4.24
C THR A 250 31.01 20.55 -4.66
N PHE A 251 31.54 19.78 -5.61
CA PHE A 251 32.86 19.98 -6.17
C PHE A 251 32.93 21.23 -7.03
N TRP A 252 34.15 21.70 -7.32
CA TRP A 252 34.38 22.89 -8.16
C TRP A 252 33.81 22.80 -9.58
N ASN A 253 33.67 21.59 -10.13
CA ASN A 253 33.08 21.34 -11.44
C ASN A 253 31.54 21.20 -11.41
N GLY A 254 30.92 21.45 -10.23
CA GLY A 254 29.48 21.32 -10.02
C GLY A 254 28.95 19.91 -9.81
N ALA A 255 29.83 18.90 -9.82
CA ALA A 255 29.45 17.55 -9.40
C ALA A 255 29.11 17.53 -7.90
N LYS A 256 28.19 16.64 -7.49
CA LYS A 256 27.76 16.51 -6.10
C LYS A 256 27.99 15.10 -5.61
N LEU A 257 28.58 14.99 -4.44
CA LEU A 257 28.63 13.75 -3.66
C LEU A 257 27.61 13.91 -2.54
N THR A 258 26.66 12.99 -2.48
CA THR A 258 25.61 12.96 -1.46
C THR A 258 25.68 11.66 -0.71
N ASP A 259 25.80 11.71 0.61
CA ASP A 259 25.69 10.56 1.51
C ASP A 259 24.43 10.70 2.35
N ARG A 260 23.54 9.71 2.28
CA ARG A 260 22.31 9.63 3.07
C ARG A 260 22.38 8.43 3.99
N LEU A 261 22.26 8.65 5.28
CA LEU A 261 22.18 7.61 6.29
C LEU A 261 20.85 7.74 7.03
N SER A 262 20.14 6.65 7.23
CA SER A 262 18.91 6.62 8.01
C SER A 262 18.83 5.45 8.95
N TYR A 263 18.14 5.66 10.06
CA TYR A 263 17.74 4.62 11.00
C TYR A 263 16.26 4.78 11.33
N ASN A 264 15.52 3.69 11.23
CA ASN A 264 14.10 3.62 11.60
C ASN A 264 13.91 2.53 12.65
N ASN A 265 13.09 2.79 13.65
CA ASN A 265 12.60 1.81 14.61
C ASN A 265 11.09 1.85 14.66
N ASP A 266 10.46 0.71 14.55
CA ASP A 266 9.02 0.54 14.55
C ASP A 266 8.62 -0.56 15.51
N ASP A 267 7.67 -0.28 16.38
CA ASP A 267 7.20 -1.15 17.45
C ASP A 267 5.67 -1.21 17.42
N ILE A 268 5.13 -2.29 16.86
CA ILE A 268 3.69 -2.57 16.81
C ILE A 268 3.31 -3.57 17.88
N ASN A 269 2.17 -3.32 18.51
CA ASN A 269 1.54 -4.21 19.46
C ASN A 269 0.03 -4.26 19.15
N TYR A 270 -0.48 -5.43 18.83
CA TYR A 270 -1.82 -5.65 18.30
C TYR A 270 -2.48 -6.85 18.96
N PHE A 271 -3.77 -6.74 19.22
CA PHE A 271 -4.69 -7.84 19.45
C PHE A 271 -6.00 -7.54 18.73
N GLY A 272 -6.58 -8.54 18.09
CA GLY A 272 -7.90 -8.47 17.50
C GLY A 272 -8.44 -9.86 17.20
N THR A 273 -9.76 -9.99 17.29
CA THR A 273 -10.49 -11.15 16.77
C THR A 273 -10.82 -10.84 15.31
N GLU A 274 -10.12 -11.51 14.38
CA GLU A 274 -10.04 -11.05 12.98
C GLU A 274 -11.08 -11.68 12.06
N ALA A 275 -11.88 -12.65 12.54
CA ALA A 275 -12.86 -13.33 11.70
C ALA A 275 -14.25 -13.38 12.34
N LEU A 276 -15.27 -13.19 11.50
CA LEU A 276 -16.69 -13.39 11.79
C LEU A 276 -17.14 -14.58 10.95
N ASP A 277 -17.47 -15.68 11.61
CA ASP A 277 -17.93 -16.89 10.94
C ASP A 277 -19.40 -17.14 11.23
N TYR A 278 -20.18 -17.43 10.20
CA TYR A 278 -21.55 -17.89 10.34
C TYR A 278 -21.58 -19.29 10.94
N LEU A 279 -22.64 -19.60 11.64
CA LEU A 279 -22.91 -20.95 12.10
C LEU A 279 -23.33 -21.81 10.92
N GLU A 280 -22.62 -22.90 10.69
CA GLU A 280 -22.83 -23.82 9.58
C GLU A 280 -23.09 -25.24 10.08
N SER A 281 -23.87 -26.01 9.31
CA SER A 281 -24.14 -27.41 9.57
C SER A 281 -24.27 -28.18 8.25
N ASP A 282 -23.94 -29.49 8.30
CA ASP A 282 -24.24 -30.42 7.23
C ASP A 282 -25.69 -30.95 7.31
N ASP A 283 -26.28 -30.87 8.51
CA ASP A 283 -27.67 -31.25 8.75
C ASP A 283 -28.61 -30.02 8.56
N PRO A 284 -29.87 -30.27 8.11
CA PRO A 284 -30.82 -29.20 7.79
C PRO A 284 -31.45 -28.56 9.06
N ILE A 285 -30.64 -28.05 9.94
CA ILE A 285 -31.06 -27.41 11.21
C ILE A 285 -31.31 -25.91 11.09
N TYR A 286 -30.91 -25.31 9.97
CA TYR A 286 -31.09 -23.86 9.68
C TYR A 286 -32.02 -23.64 8.51
N ASP A 287 -32.62 -22.47 8.40
CA ASP A 287 -33.61 -22.11 7.39
C ASP A 287 -33.01 -21.77 6.01
N HIS A 288 -31.68 -21.63 5.94
CA HIS A 288 -30.97 -21.25 4.72
C HIS A 288 -29.83 -22.21 4.42
N TYR A 289 -29.46 -22.33 3.15
CA TYR A 289 -28.31 -23.10 2.71
C TYR A 289 -27.61 -22.46 1.51
N TYR A 290 -26.36 -22.80 1.32
CA TYR A 290 -25.60 -22.52 0.10
C TYR A 290 -24.94 -23.82 -0.42
N MET A 291 -24.43 -23.78 -1.65
CA MET A 291 -23.76 -24.95 -2.24
C MET A 291 -22.24 -24.84 -2.02
N LYS A 292 -21.64 -25.85 -1.38
CA LYS A 292 -20.20 -25.97 -1.15
C LYS A 292 -19.74 -27.33 -1.71
N ASN A 293 -18.90 -27.29 -2.74
CA ASN A 293 -18.41 -28.50 -3.42
C ASN A 293 -19.53 -29.46 -3.86
N GLY A 294 -20.64 -28.92 -4.37
CA GLY A 294 -21.79 -29.69 -4.83
C GLY A 294 -22.71 -30.24 -3.73
N GLN A 295 -22.42 -29.96 -2.46
CA GLN A 295 -23.25 -30.34 -1.32
C GLN A 295 -23.91 -29.14 -0.68
N LYS A 296 -25.11 -29.35 -0.07
CA LYS A 296 -25.75 -28.29 0.71
C LYS A 296 -25.02 -28.08 2.02
N LYS A 297 -24.70 -26.84 2.34
CA LYS A 297 -24.23 -26.38 3.64
C LYS A 297 -25.29 -25.47 4.23
N TYR A 298 -25.89 -25.89 5.33
CA TYR A 298 -26.94 -25.12 6.01
C TYR A 298 -26.28 -24.03 6.87
N ILE A 299 -26.90 -22.85 6.89
CA ILE A 299 -26.31 -21.64 7.49
C ILE A 299 -27.35 -20.85 8.30
N CYS A 300 -26.95 -20.39 9.49
CA CYS A 300 -27.70 -19.43 10.30
C CYS A 300 -27.32 -18.00 9.88
N LEU A 301 -28.27 -17.21 9.41
CA LEU A 301 -28.02 -15.84 8.98
C LEU A 301 -28.23 -14.81 10.10
N ASP A 302 -28.76 -15.20 11.26
CA ASP A 302 -29.08 -14.29 12.38
C ASP A 302 -27.93 -14.16 13.38
N SER A 303 -26.94 -15.07 13.33
CA SER A 303 -25.87 -15.14 14.30
C SER A 303 -24.53 -15.45 13.66
N VAL A 304 -23.51 -14.81 14.18
CA VAL A 304 -22.10 -15.09 13.89
C VAL A 304 -21.32 -15.34 15.18
N TYR A 305 -20.16 -15.96 15.08
CA TYR A 305 -19.22 -16.06 16.18
C TYR A 305 -17.88 -15.45 15.77
N LEU A 306 -17.19 -14.91 16.78
CA LEU A 306 -15.85 -14.39 16.57
C LEU A 306 -14.83 -15.52 16.63
N SER A 307 -13.96 -15.55 15.66
CA SER A 307 -12.88 -16.53 15.56
C SER A 307 -11.55 -15.84 15.30
N PHE A 308 -10.47 -16.60 15.24
CA PHE A 308 -9.13 -16.13 14.91
C PHE A 308 -8.61 -15.01 15.83
N PRO A 309 -8.41 -15.27 17.13
CA PRO A 309 -7.94 -14.28 18.10
C PRO A 309 -6.43 -14.02 17.95
N LEU A 310 -6.05 -13.18 16.99
CA LEU A 310 -4.66 -12.89 16.68
C LEU A 310 -4.03 -11.94 17.69
N ARG A 311 -3.04 -12.42 18.41
CA ARG A 311 -2.07 -11.61 19.14
C ARG A 311 -0.85 -11.41 18.25
N PHE A 312 -0.54 -10.17 17.89
CA PHE A 312 0.56 -9.84 17.00
C PHE A 312 1.40 -8.70 17.55
N SER A 313 2.71 -8.79 17.36
CA SER A 313 3.63 -7.70 17.64
C SER A 313 4.81 -7.79 16.69
N HIS A 314 5.40 -6.66 16.33
CA HIS A 314 6.75 -6.69 15.78
C HIS A 314 7.60 -5.54 16.31
N ILE A 315 8.92 -5.76 16.29
CA ILE A 315 9.95 -4.75 16.45
C ILE A 315 10.82 -4.81 15.19
N ALA A 316 10.78 -3.75 14.38
CA ALA A 316 11.52 -3.66 13.14
C ALA A 316 12.52 -2.50 13.21
N LYS A 317 13.79 -2.79 12.94
CA LYS A 317 14.89 -1.82 12.94
C LYS A 317 15.54 -1.82 11.56
N THR A 318 15.54 -0.68 10.88
CA THR A 318 16.10 -0.54 9.53
C THR A 318 17.24 0.48 9.54
N VAL A 319 18.38 0.09 9.00
CA VAL A 319 19.48 1.01 8.64
C VAL A 319 19.52 1.07 7.11
N ALA A 320 19.56 2.27 6.54
CA ALA A 320 19.79 2.44 5.12
C ALA A 320 20.87 3.51 4.88
N ASN A 321 21.76 3.24 3.95
CA ASN A 321 22.77 4.19 3.50
C ASN A 321 22.80 4.25 1.98
N THR A 322 22.94 5.44 1.42
CA THR A 322 23.12 5.65 -0.02
C THR A 322 24.20 6.71 -0.23
N LEU A 323 25.29 6.28 -0.86
CA LEU A 323 26.35 7.16 -1.34
C LEU A 323 26.18 7.36 -2.85
N GLU A 324 26.00 8.60 -3.29
CA GLU A 324 25.68 8.96 -4.66
C GLU A 324 26.58 10.06 -5.19
N LEU A 325 27.15 9.87 -6.37
CA LEU A 325 27.83 10.89 -7.13
C LEU A 325 26.99 11.28 -8.33
N SER A 326 26.66 12.54 -8.47
CA SER A 326 25.91 13.08 -9.61
C SER A 326 26.58 14.32 -10.20
N GLY A 327 26.35 14.54 -11.48
CA GLY A 327 26.97 15.70 -12.13
C GLY A 327 26.63 15.81 -13.60
N LYS A 328 27.30 16.76 -14.26
CA LYS A 328 27.15 17.01 -15.69
C LYS A 328 28.51 17.12 -16.34
N PHE A 329 28.62 16.59 -17.57
CA PHE A 329 29.78 16.80 -18.42
C PHE A 329 29.35 16.88 -19.88
N ARG A 330 30.31 17.17 -20.77
CA ARG A 330 30.06 17.21 -22.21
C ARG A 330 31.09 16.36 -22.97
N THR A 331 30.60 15.72 -24.03
CA THR A 331 31.43 15.04 -25.01
C THR A 331 31.15 15.71 -26.36
N GLY A 332 31.96 16.67 -26.75
CA GLY A 332 31.64 17.58 -27.85
C GLY A 332 30.38 18.40 -27.57
N GLU A 333 29.42 18.35 -28.46
CA GLU A 333 28.13 19.04 -28.32
C GLU A 333 27.13 18.29 -27.42
N ILE A 334 27.37 17.00 -27.14
CA ILE A 334 26.49 16.13 -26.35
C ILE A 334 26.66 16.46 -24.90
N LYS A 335 25.51 16.67 -24.19
CA LYS A 335 25.48 16.89 -22.74
C LYS A 335 25.08 15.60 -22.02
N HIS A 336 25.80 15.29 -20.97
CA HIS A 336 25.53 14.16 -20.07
C HIS A 336 25.11 14.67 -18.71
N THR A 337 24.08 14.05 -18.13
CA THR A 337 23.71 14.21 -16.73
C THR A 337 23.74 12.84 -16.09
N TYR A 338 24.81 12.57 -15.38
CA TYR A 338 25.04 11.26 -14.79
C TYR A 338 24.71 11.22 -13.30
N MET A 339 24.39 10.03 -12.83
CA MET A 339 24.21 9.67 -11.42
C MET A 339 24.66 8.22 -11.24
N GLY A 340 25.48 7.99 -10.24
CA GLY A 340 25.89 6.62 -9.88
C GLY A 340 26.15 6.53 -8.40
N GLY A 341 25.96 5.34 -7.84
CA GLY A 341 26.10 5.19 -6.41
C GLY A 341 26.05 3.78 -5.91
N TYR A 342 26.26 3.69 -4.60
CA TYR A 342 26.13 2.49 -3.81
C TYR A 342 24.98 2.67 -2.81
N SER A 343 24.15 1.64 -2.64
CA SER A 343 23.05 1.63 -1.68
C SER A 343 23.13 0.37 -0.83
N PHE A 344 23.00 0.56 0.47
CA PHE A 344 22.96 -0.50 1.48
C PHE A 344 21.68 -0.38 2.31
N VAL A 345 21.03 -1.51 2.57
CA VAL A 345 19.89 -1.61 3.49
C VAL A 345 20.06 -2.83 4.36
N ALA A 346 19.84 -2.66 5.66
CA ALA A 346 19.77 -3.74 6.64
C ALA A 346 18.48 -3.60 7.44
N LEU A 347 17.62 -4.61 7.42
CA LEU A 347 16.44 -4.70 8.27
C LEU A 347 16.60 -5.88 9.23
N ASN A 348 16.44 -5.60 10.53
CA ASN A 348 16.30 -6.60 11.58
C ASN A 348 14.89 -6.51 12.12
N ARG A 349 14.10 -7.58 12.00
CA ARG A 349 12.71 -7.64 12.47
C ARG A 349 12.51 -8.90 13.30
N THR A 350 11.94 -8.73 14.48
CA THR A 350 11.38 -9.84 15.25
C THR A 350 9.87 -9.64 15.32
N SER A 351 9.12 -10.58 14.80
CA SER A 351 7.67 -10.62 14.91
C SER A 351 7.24 -11.72 15.89
N TYR A 352 6.18 -11.46 16.61
CA TYR A 352 5.60 -12.33 17.60
C TYR A 352 4.14 -12.57 17.22
N SER A 353 3.66 -13.80 17.38
CA SER A 353 2.27 -14.14 17.13
C SER A 353 1.75 -15.21 18.10
N GLY A 354 0.45 -15.24 18.26
CA GLY A 354 -0.28 -16.25 19.02
C GLY A 354 -1.76 -16.22 18.68
N TYR A 355 -2.41 -17.37 18.72
CA TYR A 355 -3.79 -17.55 18.33
C TYR A 355 -4.64 -18.23 19.42
N ASN A 356 -4.02 -18.62 20.53
CA ASN A 356 -4.68 -19.28 21.63
C ASN A 356 -5.06 -18.25 22.69
N LEU A 357 -6.31 -18.27 23.13
CA LEU A 357 -6.75 -17.42 24.23
C LEU A 357 -5.93 -17.71 25.49
N GLY A 358 -5.64 -16.65 26.24
CA GLY A 358 -5.04 -16.74 27.56
C GLY A 358 -6.04 -17.14 28.63
N ASP A 359 -5.54 -17.29 29.87
CA ASP A 359 -6.39 -17.60 31.03
C ASP A 359 -7.22 -16.39 31.51
N ASP A 360 -6.95 -15.19 30.98
CA ASP A 360 -7.55 -13.91 31.35
C ASP A 360 -8.82 -13.59 30.53
N VAL A 361 -9.56 -14.60 30.07
CA VAL A 361 -10.80 -14.40 29.33
C VAL A 361 -11.89 -13.97 30.29
N GLN A 362 -12.47 -12.77 30.07
CA GLN A 362 -13.62 -12.25 30.78
C GLN A 362 -14.78 -12.09 29.83
N GLY A 363 -15.93 -12.67 30.13
CA GLY A 363 -17.10 -12.65 29.27
C GLY A 363 -17.39 -14.01 28.62
N PRO A 364 -18.29 -14.07 27.62
CA PRO A 364 -18.74 -15.32 26.99
C PRO A 364 -17.63 -16.13 26.31
N GLY A 365 -16.53 -15.45 25.90
CA GLY A 365 -15.38 -16.11 25.30
C GLY A 365 -15.52 -16.33 23.79
N LEU A 366 -14.48 -16.94 23.22
CA LEU A 366 -14.41 -17.27 21.80
C LEU A 366 -15.49 -18.30 21.45
N TYR A 367 -16.00 -18.24 20.20
CA TYR A 367 -17.08 -19.08 19.66
C TYR A 367 -18.46 -18.85 20.30
N SER A 368 -18.63 -17.87 21.18
CA SER A 368 -19.95 -17.43 21.60
C SER A 368 -20.65 -16.67 20.48
N HIS A 369 -21.97 -16.82 20.40
CA HIS A 369 -22.76 -16.27 19.31
C HIS A 369 -23.11 -14.81 19.57
N VAL A 370 -23.02 -13.99 18.51
CA VAL A 370 -23.40 -12.59 18.50
C VAL A 370 -24.46 -12.40 17.43
N SER A 371 -25.50 -11.63 17.73
CA SER A 371 -26.51 -11.27 16.74
C SER A 371 -25.85 -10.52 15.59
N VAL A 372 -26.23 -10.85 14.35
CA VAL A 372 -25.81 -10.14 13.15
C VAL A 372 -26.39 -8.73 13.09
N TYR A 373 -27.63 -8.54 13.61
CA TYR A 373 -28.38 -7.29 13.50
C TYR A 373 -28.28 -6.39 14.74
N ASP A 374 -27.87 -6.95 15.87
CA ASP A 374 -27.67 -6.22 17.15
C ASP A 374 -26.42 -6.77 17.85
N PRO A 375 -25.23 -6.51 17.29
CA PRO A 375 -23.99 -7.01 17.84
C PRO A 375 -23.64 -6.29 19.14
N HIS A 376 -23.03 -7.03 20.06
CA HIS A 376 -22.44 -6.50 21.28
C HIS A 376 -21.11 -7.17 21.55
N SER A 377 -20.26 -6.49 22.32
CA SER A 377 -18.95 -7.03 22.69
C SER A 377 -19.07 -8.38 23.39
N MET A 378 -18.20 -9.32 23.03
CA MET A 378 -18.04 -10.61 23.70
C MET A 378 -17.22 -10.51 24.99
N GLY A 379 -16.98 -9.29 25.47
CA GLY A 379 -16.19 -9.01 26.64
C GLY A 379 -14.70 -8.84 26.36
N TYR A 380 -13.89 -9.07 27.38
CA TYR A 380 -12.46 -8.92 27.32
C TYR A 380 -11.77 -10.27 27.10
N MET A 381 -10.97 -10.40 26.05
CA MET A 381 -10.17 -11.59 25.78
C MET A 381 -8.85 -11.21 25.15
N THR A 382 -7.79 -11.97 25.41
CA THR A 382 -6.49 -11.81 24.76
C THR A 382 -5.86 -13.16 24.48
N SER A 383 -5.01 -13.22 23.46
CA SER A 383 -4.16 -14.38 23.17
C SER A 383 -2.77 -14.18 23.73
N LYS A 384 -2.12 -15.27 24.13
CA LYS A 384 -0.70 -15.28 24.48
C LYS A 384 0.14 -15.39 23.21
N PHE A 385 1.33 -14.78 23.22
CA PHE A 385 2.32 -15.08 22.20
C PHE A 385 2.82 -16.51 22.35
N SER A 386 2.92 -17.24 21.26
CA SER A 386 3.43 -18.61 21.23
C SER A 386 4.62 -18.80 20.29
N LYS A 387 4.79 -17.89 19.33
CA LYS A 387 5.83 -17.98 18.31
C LYS A 387 6.50 -16.63 18.12
N ALA A 388 7.84 -16.68 17.97
CA ALA A 388 8.62 -15.56 17.43
C ALA A 388 9.22 -15.94 16.07
N THR A 389 9.37 -14.96 15.18
CA THR A 389 10.09 -15.10 13.92
C THR A 389 11.13 -14.00 13.83
N VAL A 390 12.41 -14.40 13.86
CA VAL A 390 13.56 -13.50 13.72
C VAL A 390 13.93 -13.41 12.25
N THR A 391 13.97 -12.19 11.72
CA THR A 391 14.24 -11.94 10.31
C THR A 391 15.40 -10.95 10.17
N HIS A 392 16.36 -11.29 9.31
CA HIS A 392 17.41 -10.38 8.87
C HIS A 392 17.36 -10.25 7.35
N HIS A 393 17.35 -9.03 6.88
CA HIS A 393 17.41 -8.74 5.46
C HIS A 393 18.55 -7.75 5.18
N TYR A 394 19.36 -8.07 4.18
CA TYR A 394 20.46 -7.22 3.71
C TYR A 394 20.36 -7.06 2.20
N SER A 395 20.47 -5.83 1.74
CA SER A 395 20.55 -5.50 0.32
C SER A 395 21.75 -4.59 0.08
N ASN A 396 22.58 -4.94 -0.88
CA ASN A 396 23.69 -4.12 -1.36
C ASN A 396 23.52 -3.92 -2.85
N SER A 397 23.76 -2.73 -3.36
CA SER A 397 23.51 -2.45 -4.76
C SER A 397 24.45 -1.40 -5.30
N LEU A 398 24.86 -1.59 -6.54
CA LEU A 398 25.55 -0.59 -7.35
C LEU A 398 24.66 -0.16 -8.49
N TYR A 399 24.57 1.13 -8.76
CA TYR A 399 23.76 1.66 -9.84
C TYR A 399 24.47 2.80 -10.59
N LEU A 400 24.12 2.92 -11.86
CA LEU A 400 24.60 3.97 -12.74
C LEU A 400 23.48 4.39 -13.70
N GLN A 401 23.34 5.68 -13.89
CA GLN A 401 22.40 6.28 -14.84
C GLN A 401 23.07 7.41 -15.58
N ASP A 402 22.77 7.53 -16.87
CA ASP A 402 23.14 8.70 -17.67
C ASP A 402 21.97 9.16 -18.53
N MET A 403 21.70 10.46 -18.46
CA MET A 403 20.79 11.16 -19.35
C MET A 403 21.62 11.91 -20.38
N VAL A 404 21.62 11.43 -21.64
CA VAL A 404 22.34 11.96 -22.77
C VAL A 404 21.44 12.91 -23.54
N GLU A 405 21.83 14.18 -23.66
CA GLU A 405 21.15 15.19 -24.47
C GLU A 405 21.93 15.39 -25.77
N PHE A 406 21.44 14.79 -26.84
CA PHE A 406 22.08 14.91 -28.18
C PHE A 406 21.91 16.31 -28.77
N ASN A 407 20.72 16.90 -28.51
CA ASN A 407 20.36 18.26 -28.91
C ASN A 407 19.19 18.74 -28.04
N GLU A 408 18.60 19.89 -28.39
CA GLU A 408 17.46 20.44 -27.64
C GLU A 408 16.20 19.55 -27.68
N GLN A 409 16.04 18.77 -28.74
CA GLN A 409 14.86 17.95 -29.00
C GLN A 409 15.01 16.51 -28.52
N TRP A 410 16.19 15.90 -28.59
CA TRP A 410 16.40 14.48 -28.32
C TRP A 410 17.22 14.24 -27.07
N LYS A 411 16.67 13.46 -26.16
CA LYS A 411 17.33 12.98 -24.94
C LYS A 411 17.12 11.48 -24.80
N VAL A 412 18.14 10.79 -24.33
CA VAL A 412 18.10 9.34 -24.08
C VAL A 412 18.58 9.07 -22.66
N LEU A 413 17.84 8.25 -21.92
CA LEU A 413 18.18 7.76 -20.59
C LEU A 413 18.63 6.31 -20.70
N ALA A 414 19.77 5.98 -20.09
CA ALA A 414 20.19 4.62 -19.83
C ALA A 414 20.53 4.46 -18.35
N ALA A 415 20.08 3.38 -17.73
CA ALA A 415 20.37 3.10 -16.33
C ALA A 415 20.51 1.60 -16.10
N LEU A 416 21.43 1.24 -15.22
CA LEU A 416 21.72 -0.12 -14.79
C LEU A 416 21.82 -0.16 -13.26
N ARG A 417 21.37 -1.26 -12.67
CA ARG A 417 21.56 -1.56 -11.25
C ARG A 417 21.83 -3.04 -11.06
N TYR A 418 22.75 -3.32 -10.19
CA TYR A 418 23.05 -4.69 -9.78
C TYR A 418 22.84 -4.83 -8.28
N ASP A 419 21.92 -5.72 -7.90
CA ASP A 419 21.51 -5.97 -6.51
C ASP A 419 22.05 -7.30 -6.00
N PHE A 420 22.55 -7.28 -4.76
CA PHE A 420 22.83 -8.46 -3.95
C PHE A 420 21.85 -8.46 -2.78
N PHE A 421 21.01 -9.46 -2.74
CA PHE A 421 19.97 -9.61 -1.75
C PHE A 421 20.24 -10.83 -0.87
N ARG A 422 20.07 -10.67 0.45
CA ARG A 422 20.14 -11.76 1.41
C ARG A 422 19.00 -11.62 2.40
N TYR A 423 18.24 -12.68 2.56
CA TYR A 423 17.15 -12.77 3.52
C TYR A 423 17.35 -14.01 4.38
N MET A 424 17.23 -13.87 5.70
CA MET A 424 17.37 -14.94 6.67
C MET A 424 16.17 -14.92 7.61
N SER A 425 15.65 -16.10 7.96
CA SER A 425 14.54 -16.23 8.90
C SER A 425 14.75 -17.45 9.79
N ALA A 426 14.46 -17.28 11.07
CA ALA A 426 14.48 -18.34 12.06
C ALA A 426 13.23 -18.24 12.95
N SER A 427 12.77 -19.38 13.44
CA SER A 427 11.61 -19.45 14.35
C SER A 427 12.08 -19.77 15.77
N ALA A 428 11.36 -19.24 16.75
CA ALA A 428 11.53 -19.54 18.17
C ALA A 428 10.17 -19.64 18.84
N THR A 429 10.11 -20.34 19.98
CA THR A 429 8.95 -20.31 20.86
C THR A 429 9.01 -19.11 21.81
N THR A 430 7.85 -18.62 22.25
CA THR A 430 7.78 -17.51 23.22
C THR A 430 7.00 -17.99 24.45
N PRO A 431 7.68 -18.35 25.54
CA PRO A 431 6.98 -18.93 26.66
C PRO A 431 6.13 -17.94 27.46
N THR A 432 6.51 -16.68 27.54
CA THR A 432 5.92 -15.78 28.55
C THR A 432 5.54 -14.39 28.05
N GLY A 433 5.92 -13.96 26.86
CA GLY A 433 5.55 -12.60 26.53
C GLY A 433 6.20 -11.99 25.32
N ARG A 434 5.91 -10.71 25.15
CA ARG A 434 6.47 -9.86 24.12
C ARG A 434 7.93 -9.54 24.43
N ARG A 435 8.81 -9.67 23.43
CA ARG A 435 10.27 -9.44 23.47
C ARG A 435 11.08 -10.53 24.15
N GLU A 436 10.41 -11.58 24.57
CA GLU A 436 11.08 -12.75 25.15
C GLU A 436 10.88 -13.93 24.21
N TYR A 437 11.92 -14.65 23.90
CA TYR A 437 11.88 -15.91 23.16
C TYR A 437 13.07 -16.78 23.55
N GLU A 438 12.84 -18.09 23.45
CA GLU A 438 13.90 -19.07 23.61
C GLU A 438 14.92 -19.00 22.46
N GLU A 439 15.97 -19.76 22.54
CA GLU A 439 16.95 -19.88 21.47
C GLU A 439 16.23 -20.22 20.14
N HIS A 440 16.50 -19.42 19.11
CA HIS A 440 15.87 -19.62 17.82
C HIS A 440 16.53 -20.80 17.05
N SER A 441 15.78 -21.40 16.14
CA SER A 441 16.25 -22.41 15.21
C SER A 441 17.38 -21.87 14.31
N SER A 442 18.05 -22.76 13.59
CA SER A 442 18.97 -22.38 12.52
C SER A 442 18.28 -21.47 11.51
N PHE A 443 19.02 -20.47 11.00
CA PHE A 443 18.47 -19.60 9.96
C PHE A 443 18.31 -20.31 8.63
N ASN A 444 17.13 -20.24 8.08
CA ASN A 444 16.90 -20.44 6.65
C ASN A 444 17.39 -19.20 5.89
N MET A 445 18.03 -19.38 4.73
CA MET A 445 18.68 -18.31 4.01
C MET A 445 18.36 -18.31 2.52
N ILE A 446 18.03 -17.12 2.00
CA ILE A 446 17.85 -16.85 0.57
C ILE A 446 18.92 -15.85 0.13
N LYS A 447 19.57 -16.13 -1.00
CA LYS A 447 20.56 -15.25 -1.63
C LYS A 447 20.18 -15.05 -3.09
N ASN A 448 19.80 -13.82 -3.47
CA ASN A 448 19.52 -13.49 -4.85
C ASN A 448 20.49 -12.43 -5.38
N LYS A 449 20.72 -12.50 -6.68
CA LYS A 449 21.43 -11.47 -7.44
C LYS A 449 20.58 -11.09 -8.64
N ALA A 450 20.47 -9.81 -8.92
CA ALA A 450 19.68 -9.36 -10.05
C ALA A 450 20.31 -8.15 -10.73
N LEU A 451 20.33 -8.17 -12.05
CA LEU A 451 20.59 -7.01 -12.88
C LEU A 451 19.26 -6.44 -13.34
N THR A 452 19.03 -5.18 -13.04
CA THR A 452 17.89 -4.43 -13.56
C THR A 452 18.39 -3.28 -14.44
N TYR A 453 17.61 -2.94 -15.46
CA TYR A 453 17.99 -1.92 -16.43
C TYR A 453 16.78 -1.10 -16.85
N ARG A 454 17.08 0.12 -17.29
CA ARG A 454 16.08 1.04 -17.83
C ARG A 454 16.65 1.79 -19.00
N PHE A 455 15.86 1.88 -20.06
CA PHE A 455 16.14 2.70 -21.23
C PHE A 455 14.93 3.61 -21.48
N GLY A 456 15.20 4.83 -21.93
CA GLY A 456 14.14 5.75 -22.29
C GLY A 456 14.61 6.77 -23.28
N ALA A 457 13.69 7.21 -24.14
CA ALA A 457 13.93 8.29 -25.07
C ALA A 457 12.88 9.38 -24.87
N VAL A 458 13.28 10.62 -25.01
CA VAL A 458 12.40 11.79 -24.93
C VAL A 458 12.62 12.63 -26.17
N TYR A 459 11.52 12.92 -26.87
CA TYR A 459 11.47 13.82 -28.00
C TYR A 459 10.68 15.08 -27.68
N LEU A 460 11.25 16.23 -27.85
CA LEU A 460 10.71 17.54 -27.55
C LEU A 460 10.44 18.30 -28.90
N PRO A 461 9.31 18.03 -29.60
CA PRO A 461 9.00 18.71 -30.86
C PRO A 461 8.82 20.22 -30.67
N HIS A 462 8.34 20.62 -29.47
CA HIS A 462 8.15 21.99 -29.04
C HIS A 462 8.56 22.19 -27.59
N PRO A 463 8.89 23.41 -27.13
CA PRO A 463 9.19 23.70 -25.73
C PRO A 463 8.10 23.26 -24.74
N ASN A 464 6.86 23.18 -25.20
CA ASN A 464 5.71 22.82 -24.37
C ASN A 464 5.34 21.33 -24.43
N THR A 465 5.90 20.56 -25.34
CA THR A 465 5.52 19.17 -25.64
C THR A 465 6.68 18.21 -25.40
N SER A 466 6.43 17.12 -24.73
CA SER A 466 7.37 16.03 -24.54
C SER A 466 6.69 14.71 -24.88
N ILE A 467 7.21 13.98 -25.83
CA ILE A 467 6.83 12.60 -26.16
C ILE A 467 7.95 11.71 -25.64
N TYR A 468 7.59 10.64 -24.94
CA TYR A 468 8.60 9.72 -24.41
C TYR A 468 8.21 8.27 -24.63
N ALA A 469 9.24 7.43 -24.69
CA ALA A 469 9.10 5.99 -24.60
C ALA A 469 10.11 5.46 -23.58
N SER A 470 9.74 4.45 -22.80
CA SER A 470 10.61 3.83 -21.84
C SER A 470 10.40 2.33 -21.74
N PHE A 471 11.47 1.62 -21.40
CA PHE A 471 11.49 0.21 -21.09
C PHE A 471 12.28 0.00 -19.79
N ALA A 472 11.71 -0.72 -18.82
CA ALA A 472 12.34 -0.95 -17.53
C ALA A 472 12.10 -2.39 -17.07
N SER A 473 13.12 -3.01 -16.50
CA SER A 473 13.01 -4.32 -15.87
C SER A 473 12.87 -4.19 -14.34
N PHE A 474 12.33 -5.24 -13.71
CA PHE A 474 12.24 -5.36 -12.26
C PHE A 474 12.45 -6.79 -11.80
N PHE A 475 12.71 -6.95 -10.52
CA PHE A 475 12.67 -8.24 -9.84
C PHE A 475 12.09 -8.12 -8.43
N LYS A 476 11.53 -9.23 -7.95
CA LYS A 476 11.04 -9.38 -6.58
C LYS A 476 11.53 -10.70 -6.02
N PRO A 477 12.29 -10.71 -4.91
CA PRO A 477 12.68 -11.93 -4.24
C PRO A 477 11.47 -12.70 -3.73
N ILE A 478 11.46 -14.02 -3.90
CA ILE A 478 10.49 -14.92 -3.27
C ILE A 478 11.10 -15.42 -1.97
N ARG A 479 10.35 -15.33 -0.87
CA ARG A 479 10.82 -15.67 0.48
C ARG A 479 10.22 -17.00 0.97
N THR A 480 10.07 -17.96 0.08
CA THR A 480 9.58 -19.29 0.40
C THR A 480 10.76 -20.18 0.75
N PHE A 481 10.71 -20.74 1.95
CA PHE A 481 11.66 -21.74 2.43
C PHE A 481 11.02 -23.14 2.31
N TYR A 482 11.88 -24.16 2.33
CA TYR A 482 11.46 -25.54 2.34
C TYR A 482 10.55 -25.86 3.54
N GLN A 483 9.49 -26.63 3.27
CA GLN A 483 8.56 -27.15 4.28
C GLN A 483 8.33 -28.64 3.96
N ASP A 484 8.35 -29.50 4.98
CA ASP A 484 8.24 -30.94 4.82
C ASP A 484 6.87 -31.40 4.27
N ASN A 485 5.83 -30.59 4.40
CA ASN A 485 4.46 -30.85 3.94
C ASN A 485 4.09 -30.13 2.63
N VAL A 486 5.10 -29.74 1.83
CA VAL A 486 4.89 -29.02 0.56
C VAL A 486 5.65 -29.68 -0.57
N ILE A 487 4.97 -29.93 -1.65
CA ILE A 487 5.55 -30.35 -2.94
C ILE A 487 5.76 -29.12 -3.81
N TYR A 488 6.90 -29.04 -4.45
CA TYR A 488 7.32 -27.88 -5.24
C TYR A 488 7.36 -28.21 -6.73
N VAL A 489 6.73 -27.34 -7.53
CA VAL A 489 6.72 -27.44 -9.00
C VAL A 489 7.48 -26.23 -9.59
N GLY A 490 8.46 -26.51 -10.41
CA GLY A 490 9.27 -25.49 -11.08
C GLY A 490 8.53 -24.78 -12.21
N GLY A 491 9.13 -23.70 -12.69
CA GLY A 491 8.60 -22.93 -13.83
C GLY A 491 8.60 -23.69 -15.17
N ASP A 492 9.14 -24.90 -15.20
CA ASP A 492 9.08 -25.87 -16.31
C ASP A 492 7.91 -26.87 -16.19
N GLY A 493 7.18 -26.83 -15.09
CA GLY A 493 6.04 -27.71 -14.79
C GLY A 493 6.42 -29.05 -14.15
N ASN A 494 7.68 -29.28 -13.83
CA ASN A 494 8.15 -30.51 -13.20
C ASN A 494 8.27 -30.35 -11.68
N ARG A 495 7.99 -31.45 -10.96
CA ARG A 495 8.30 -31.55 -9.52
C ARG A 495 9.82 -31.45 -9.31
N PHE A 496 10.23 -30.81 -8.23
CA PHE A 496 11.62 -30.79 -7.80
C PHE A 496 11.69 -30.77 -6.28
N GLU A 497 12.81 -31.26 -5.75
CA GLU A 497 13.12 -31.16 -4.32
C GLU A 497 14.12 -30.04 -4.08
N PRO A 498 13.71 -28.95 -3.39
CA PRO A 498 14.61 -27.90 -3.03
C PRO A 498 15.52 -28.33 -1.87
N ALA A 499 16.72 -27.79 -1.84
CA ALA A 499 17.60 -27.99 -0.69
C ALA A 499 17.01 -27.39 0.58
N ARG A 500 17.15 -28.10 1.70
CA ARG A 500 16.74 -27.57 3.02
C ARG A 500 17.56 -26.31 3.35
N ASN A 501 16.91 -25.33 3.96
CA ASN A 501 17.51 -24.03 4.36
C ASN A 501 17.96 -23.13 3.21
N GLU A 502 17.62 -23.42 1.98
CA GLU A 502 17.88 -22.60 0.80
C GLU A 502 16.60 -22.02 0.20
N GLU A 503 16.76 -21.18 -0.82
CA GLU A 503 15.61 -20.66 -1.57
C GLU A 503 14.94 -21.78 -2.39
N VAL A 504 13.62 -21.84 -2.30
CA VAL A 504 12.85 -22.81 -3.07
C VAL A 504 12.66 -22.35 -4.50
N PHE A 505 12.30 -21.07 -4.70
CA PHE A 505 11.94 -20.52 -5.99
C PHE A 505 12.87 -19.39 -6.44
N LYS A 506 13.04 -19.27 -7.77
CA LYS A 506 13.73 -18.13 -8.38
C LYS A 506 12.94 -16.83 -8.13
N PRO A 507 13.58 -15.65 -8.12
CA PRO A 507 12.87 -14.38 -8.02
C PRO A 507 11.80 -14.22 -9.09
N GLU A 508 10.68 -13.61 -8.73
CA GLU A 508 9.76 -13.04 -9.72
C GLU A 508 10.50 -11.93 -10.48
N LYS A 509 10.29 -11.84 -11.77
CA LYS A 509 10.91 -10.83 -12.62
C LYS A 509 9.94 -10.39 -13.72
N GLY A 510 10.24 -9.26 -14.30
CA GLY A 510 9.43 -8.77 -15.40
C GLY A 510 9.95 -7.46 -15.97
N TYR A 511 9.11 -6.87 -16.79
CA TYR A 511 9.42 -5.62 -17.47
C TYR A 511 8.18 -4.78 -17.70
N GLN A 512 8.41 -3.49 -17.93
CA GLN A 512 7.40 -2.53 -18.41
C GLN A 512 7.89 -1.86 -19.69
N ALA A 513 6.97 -1.69 -20.63
CA ALA A 513 7.08 -0.75 -21.74
C ALA A 513 6.02 0.34 -21.55
N GLU A 514 6.42 1.60 -21.78
CA GLU A 514 5.54 2.76 -21.65
C GLU A 514 5.83 3.79 -22.74
N VAL A 515 4.77 4.37 -23.30
CA VAL A 515 4.83 5.53 -24.19
C VAL A 515 3.94 6.61 -23.62
N GLY A 516 4.40 7.86 -23.59
CA GLY A 516 3.61 8.94 -23.03
C GLY A 516 3.84 10.28 -23.68
N LEU A 517 2.89 11.16 -23.42
CA LEU A 517 2.84 12.56 -23.84
C LEU A 517 2.72 13.45 -22.63
N LYS A 518 3.54 14.50 -22.54
CA LYS A 518 3.41 15.59 -21.57
C LYS A 518 3.30 16.90 -22.32
N TYR A 519 2.29 17.67 -21.99
CA TYR A 519 2.05 18.98 -22.57
C TYR A 519 1.86 20.01 -21.45
N GLN A 520 2.50 21.16 -21.58
CA GLN A 520 2.36 22.25 -20.63
C GLN A 520 2.35 23.60 -21.34
N LEU A 521 1.23 24.30 -21.23
CA LEU A 521 1.07 25.66 -21.77
C LEU A 521 1.06 26.64 -20.59
N ASN A 522 2.23 27.21 -20.30
CA ASN A 522 2.42 28.11 -19.16
C ASN A 522 1.82 27.54 -17.87
N ASN A 523 1.07 28.35 -17.10
CA ASN A 523 0.31 27.94 -15.93
C ASN A 523 -1.18 27.68 -16.26
N ILE A 524 -1.55 27.67 -17.55
CA ILE A 524 -2.95 27.54 -17.99
C ILE A 524 -3.36 26.10 -18.13
N LEU A 525 -2.51 25.27 -18.76
CA LEU A 525 -2.84 23.88 -19.08
C LEU A 525 -1.63 22.99 -18.85
N SER A 526 -1.84 21.94 -18.08
CA SER A 526 -0.92 20.82 -17.94
C SER A 526 -1.67 19.54 -18.28
N ALA A 527 -1.14 18.73 -19.19
CA ALA A 527 -1.72 17.46 -19.58
C ALA A 527 -0.64 16.37 -19.65
N ASN A 528 -0.94 15.22 -19.09
CA ASN A 528 -0.10 14.03 -19.16
C ASN A 528 -0.97 12.86 -19.62
N ALA A 529 -0.44 12.04 -20.52
CA ALA A 529 -1.09 10.79 -20.94
C ALA A 529 -0.03 9.71 -21.11
N SER A 530 -0.33 8.49 -20.73
CA SER A 530 0.57 7.35 -20.94
C SER A 530 -0.19 6.07 -21.25
N LEU A 531 0.39 5.27 -22.12
CA LEU A 531 0.03 3.88 -22.40
C LEU A 531 1.12 2.99 -21.81
N PHE A 532 0.75 1.96 -21.08
CA PHE A 532 1.70 1.06 -20.46
C PHE A 532 1.34 -0.41 -20.66
N TYR A 533 2.37 -1.24 -20.63
CA TYR A 533 2.29 -2.68 -20.57
C TYR A 533 3.33 -3.20 -19.56
N ILE A 534 2.88 -3.97 -18.58
CA ILE A 534 3.73 -4.58 -17.55
C ILE A 534 3.51 -6.09 -17.60
N ARG A 535 4.59 -6.87 -17.64
CA ARG A 535 4.55 -8.32 -17.56
C ARG A 535 5.38 -8.80 -16.36
N LYS A 536 4.76 -9.60 -15.49
CA LYS A 536 5.39 -10.27 -14.36
C LYS A 536 5.39 -11.77 -14.59
N MET A 537 6.53 -12.41 -14.41
CA MET A 537 6.78 -13.84 -14.63
C MET A 537 7.32 -14.48 -13.36
N ASN A 538 7.24 -15.79 -13.29
CA ASN A 538 7.68 -16.61 -12.18
C ASN A 538 6.85 -16.36 -10.88
N SER A 539 5.59 -16.01 -11.01
CA SER A 539 4.70 -15.93 -9.84
C SER A 539 4.38 -17.32 -9.31
N THR A 540 4.35 -17.47 -7.99
CA THR A 540 3.94 -18.70 -7.33
C THR A 540 2.43 -18.79 -7.24
N ALA A 541 1.91 -20.00 -7.36
CA ALA A 541 0.50 -20.34 -7.15
C ALA A 541 0.40 -21.63 -6.35
N THR A 542 -0.55 -21.70 -5.40
CA THR A 542 -0.94 -22.96 -4.76
C THR A 542 -1.84 -23.69 -5.71
N LEU A 543 -1.43 -24.89 -6.11
CA LEU A 543 -2.13 -25.73 -7.08
C LEU A 543 -3.19 -26.61 -6.42
N THR A 544 -2.87 -27.16 -5.25
CA THR A 544 -3.80 -27.84 -4.35
C THR A 544 -3.27 -27.85 -2.92
N ASN A 545 -4.16 -27.98 -1.94
CA ASN A 545 -3.82 -28.17 -0.51
C ASN A 545 -4.20 -29.58 -0.01
N ASN A 546 -4.69 -30.46 -0.88
CA ASN A 546 -5.26 -31.75 -0.50
C ASN A 546 -4.58 -32.92 -1.21
N TYR A 547 -3.32 -32.77 -1.60
CA TYR A 547 -2.56 -33.88 -2.19
C TYR A 547 -2.24 -34.91 -1.12
N GLN A 548 -2.55 -36.20 -1.41
CA GLN A 548 -2.26 -37.30 -0.49
C GLN A 548 -1.00 -38.01 -0.97
N GLU A 549 0.03 -38.06 -0.13
CA GLU A 549 1.28 -38.78 -0.39
C GLU A 549 1.55 -39.81 0.72
N GLU A 550 2.01 -40.98 0.38
CA GLU A 550 2.49 -41.95 1.35
C GLU A 550 3.92 -41.61 1.76
N VAL A 551 4.09 -41.16 3.02
CA VAL A 551 5.37 -40.83 3.62
C VAL A 551 5.61 -41.79 4.78
N ASN A 552 6.65 -42.64 4.68
CA ASN A 552 7.02 -43.66 5.67
C ASN A 552 5.87 -44.62 6.06
N GLY A 553 4.97 -44.93 5.10
CA GLY A 553 3.83 -45.84 5.32
C GLY A 553 2.60 -45.19 5.97
N GLU A 554 2.60 -43.84 6.12
CA GLU A 554 1.46 -43.05 6.56
C GLU A 554 1.01 -42.12 5.44
N THR A 555 -0.30 -42.04 5.21
CA THR A 555 -0.87 -41.08 4.25
C THR A 555 -0.82 -39.68 4.83
N THR A 556 -0.03 -38.78 4.22
CA THR A 556 0.15 -37.40 4.63
C THR A 556 -0.49 -36.44 3.64
N THR A 557 -1.25 -35.47 4.13
CA THR A 557 -1.82 -34.42 3.29
C THR A 557 -0.76 -33.33 3.05
N MET A 558 -0.50 -33.03 1.78
CA MET A 558 0.50 -32.06 1.35
C MET A 558 -0.12 -30.95 0.51
N SER A 559 0.50 -29.77 0.55
CA SER A 559 0.22 -28.68 -0.37
C SER A 559 1.14 -28.76 -1.58
N VAL A 560 0.64 -28.47 -2.76
CA VAL A 560 1.44 -28.34 -3.98
C VAL A 560 1.55 -26.88 -4.37
N ILE A 561 2.75 -26.34 -4.43
CA ILE A 561 3.03 -24.95 -4.81
C ILE A 561 3.89 -24.93 -6.06
N GLY A 562 3.43 -24.21 -7.09
CA GLY A 562 4.13 -24.08 -8.37
C GLY A 562 4.59 -22.66 -8.68
N GLN A 563 5.73 -22.51 -9.33
CA GLN A 563 6.21 -21.23 -9.88
C GLN A 563 5.79 -21.08 -11.36
N VAL A 564 4.49 -21.15 -11.60
CA VAL A 564 3.90 -21.32 -12.93
C VAL A 564 3.12 -20.11 -13.43
N GLY A 565 2.99 -19.05 -12.63
CA GLY A 565 2.14 -17.91 -12.94
C GLY A 565 2.82 -16.83 -13.78
N VAL A 566 2.08 -16.31 -14.78
CA VAL A 566 2.40 -15.10 -15.55
C VAL A 566 1.24 -14.13 -15.42
N GLN A 567 1.54 -12.86 -15.12
CA GLN A 567 0.57 -11.79 -14.96
C GLN A 567 0.91 -10.64 -15.89
N ASP A 568 -0.08 -10.13 -16.60
CA ASP A 568 0.05 -8.95 -17.44
C ASP A 568 -0.86 -7.84 -16.90
N SER A 569 -0.36 -6.61 -16.97
CA SER A 569 -1.16 -5.40 -16.76
C SER A 569 -0.91 -4.44 -17.91
N LYS A 570 -1.95 -4.01 -18.58
CA LYS A 570 -1.90 -3.01 -19.64
C LYS A 570 -2.96 -1.95 -19.39
N GLY A 571 -2.65 -0.73 -19.78
CA GLY A 571 -3.60 0.34 -19.51
C GLY A 571 -3.21 1.68 -20.07
N PHE A 572 -4.04 2.62 -19.69
CA PHE A 572 -3.95 4.01 -20.09
C PHE A 572 -4.21 4.89 -18.89
N ASP A 573 -3.31 5.85 -18.66
CA ASP A 573 -3.50 6.90 -17.65
C ASP A 573 -3.48 8.25 -18.33
N PHE A 574 -4.39 9.15 -17.96
CA PHE A 574 -4.22 10.57 -18.26
C PHE A 574 -4.62 11.44 -17.07
N ASP A 575 -4.04 12.63 -17.00
CA ASP A 575 -4.42 13.72 -16.11
C ASP A 575 -4.28 15.06 -16.85
N VAL A 576 -5.24 15.93 -16.60
CA VAL A 576 -5.28 17.28 -17.19
C VAL A 576 -5.64 18.27 -16.10
N THR A 577 -4.84 19.32 -15.96
CA THR A 577 -5.13 20.47 -15.11
C THR A 577 -5.26 21.72 -16.00
N LEU A 578 -6.38 22.41 -15.86
CA LEU A 578 -6.73 23.62 -16.58
C LEU A 578 -6.97 24.76 -15.59
N SER A 579 -6.21 25.84 -15.71
CA SER A 579 -6.36 27.06 -14.91
C SER A 579 -6.42 28.28 -15.85
N PRO A 580 -7.57 28.49 -16.55
CA PRO A 580 -7.69 29.50 -17.61
C PRO A 580 -7.58 30.93 -17.02
N VAL A 581 -7.94 31.08 -15.78
CA VAL A 581 -7.79 32.31 -14.99
C VAL A 581 -7.31 31.94 -13.57
N SER A 582 -6.69 32.86 -12.89
CA SER A 582 -6.12 32.61 -11.53
C SER A 582 -7.17 32.23 -10.46
N THR A 583 -8.44 32.42 -10.75
CA THR A 583 -9.54 32.13 -9.84
C THR A 583 -10.27 30.82 -10.12
N LEU A 584 -9.92 30.12 -11.20
CA LEU A 584 -10.56 28.86 -11.60
C LEU A 584 -9.49 27.80 -11.88
N ALA A 585 -9.56 26.68 -11.19
CA ALA A 585 -8.76 25.51 -11.46
C ALA A 585 -9.66 24.29 -11.65
N LEU A 586 -9.39 23.52 -12.68
CA LEU A 586 -10.07 22.27 -13.01
C LEU A 586 -9.02 21.18 -13.20
N THR A 587 -9.19 20.02 -12.58
CA THR A 587 -8.32 18.87 -12.78
C THR A 587 -9.19 17.64 -13.04
N ILE A 588 -8.83 16.86 -14.06
CA ILE A 588 -9.49 15.61 -14.41
C ILE A 588 -8.40 14.55 -14.60
N GLY A 589 -8.63 13.36 -14.07
CA GLY A 589 -7.77 12.22 -14.31
C GLY A 589 -8.59 10.94 -14.52
N TYR A 590 -8.04 10.06 -15.34
CA TYR A 590 -8.62 8.76 -15.63
C TYR A 590 -7.53 7.70 -15.78
N GLY A 591 -7.77 6.53 -15.21
CA GLY A 591 -6.94 5.35 -15.36
C GLY A 591 -7.76 4.15 -15.78
N LEU A 592 -7.35 3.50 -16.86
CA LEU A 592 -7.84 2.19 -17.29
C LEU A 592 -6.75 1.17 -17.04
N ASN A 593 -7.11 0.04 -16.45
CA ASN A 593 -6.16 -0.98 -16.05
C ASN A 593 -6.73 -2.38 -16.33
N ASP A 594 -6.24 -3.03 -17.39
CA ASP A 594 -6.54 -4.43 -17.71
C ASP A 594 -5.44 -5.33 -17.15
N SER A 595 -5.57 -5.68 -15.85
CA SER A 595 -4.61 -6.50 -15.13
C SER A 595 -5.16 -7.92 -14.96
N LYS A 596 -4.48 -8.92 -15.54
CA LYS A 596 -4.99 -10.29 -15.64
C LYS A 596 -3.92 -11.35 -15.38
N ILE A 597 -4.38 -12.49 -14.91
CA ILE A 597 -3.61 -13.74 -14.96
C ILE A 597 -3.54 -14.16 -16.44
N ARG A 598 -2.34 -14.13 -17.00
CA ARG A 598 -2.15 -14.37 -18.43
C ARG A 598 -2.00 -15.83 -18.77
N GLU A 599 -1.28 -16.55 -17.92
CA GLU A 599 -0.93 -17.93 -18.15
C GLU A 599 -0.64 -18.62 -16.82
N ILE A 600 -1.13 -19.83 -16.67
CA ILE A 600 -0.72 -20.80 -15.66
C ILE A 600 -0.09 -21.94 -16.42
N LYS A 601 1.22 -22.11 -16.31
CA LYS A 601 1.95 -23.14 -17.04
C LYS A 601 1.50 -24.53 -16.63
N GLU A 602 1.40 -25.43 -17.58
CA GLU A 602 0.99 -26.82 -17.35
C GLU A 602 1.99 -27.56 -16.44
N ILE A 603 1.43 -28.35 -15.54
CA ILE A 603 2.18 -29.32 -14.74
C ILE A 603 2.48 -30.51 -15.63
N LYS A 604 3.71 -31.02 -15.59
CA LYS A 604 4.18 -32.13 -16.42
C LYS A 604 4.42 -33.41 -15.65
N ASP A 605 4.40 -33.34 -14.31
CA ASP A 605 4.58 -34.52 -13.47
C ASP A 605 3.33 -35.39 -13.50
N PRO A 606 3.44 -36.66 -13.98
CA PRO A 606 2.27 -37.52 -14.16
C PRO A 606 1.54 -37.85 -12.86
N GLU A 607 2.25 -38.04 -11.75
CA GLU A 607 1.66 -38.37 -10.45
C GLU A 607 0.89 -37.18 -9.89
N LEU A 608 1.43 -35.95 -10.04
CA LEU A 608 0.73 -34.75 -9.67
C LEU A 608 -0.46 -34.45 -10.58
N ILE A 609 -0.37 -34.77 -11.87
CA ILE A 609 -1.49 -34.62 -12.81
C ILE A 609 -2.66 -35.53 -12.37
N GLU A 610 -2.40 -36.78 -12.09
CA GLU A 610 -3.43 -37.73 -11.65
C GLU A 610 -4.05 -37.31 -10.31
N ALA A 611 -3.24 -36.90 -9.37
CA ALA A 611 -3.69 -36.54 -8.02
C ALA A 611 -4.36 -35.15 -7.93
N ILE A 612 -3.91 -34.17 -8.71
CA ILE A 612 -4.52 -32.85 -8.77
C ILE A 612 -5.75 -32.83 -9.63
N TYR A 613 -5.70 -33.52 -10.76
CA TYR A 613 -6.76 -33.53 -11.77
C TYR A 613 -7.73 -34.73 -11.63
N GLY A 614 -7.39 -35.76 -10.81
CA GLY A 614 -8.23 -36.91 -10.52
C GLY A 614 -8.57 -37.73 -11.75
N ASN A 615 -9.62 -38.56 -11.62
CA ASN A 615 -10.14 -39.38 -12.75
C ASN A 615 -10.83 -38.54 -13.84
N ASN A 616 -10.91 -37.24 -13.70
CA ASN A 616 -11.46 -36.31 -14.69
C ASN A 616 -10.49 -35.14 -14.93
N PRO A 617 -9.34 -35.41 -15.60
CA PRO A 617 -8.29 -34.42 -15.80
C PRO A 617 -8.77 -33.16 -16.53
N ASP A 618 -9.82 -33.24 -17.34
CA ASP A 618 -10.37 -32.11 -18.08
C ASP A 618 -11.12 -31.11 -17.18
N GLU A 619 -11.82 -31.56 -16.13
CA GLU A 619 -12.54 -30.68 -15.21
C GLU A 619 -11.57 -29.89 -14.31
N THR A 620 -10.52 -30.49 -13.80
CA THR A 620 -9.57 -29.80 -12.92
C THR A 620 -8.57 -28.97 -13.72
N LYS A 621 -8.23 -29.40 -14.93
CA LYS A 621 -7.53 -28.57 -15.89
C LYS A 621 -8.37 -27.35 -16.27
N GLN A 622 -9.70 -27.51 -16.41
CA GLN A 622 -10.63 -26.37 -16.50
C GLN A 622 -10.63 -25.49 -15.25
N GLN A 623 -10.50 -26.02 -14.03
CA GLN A 623 -10.45 -25.22 -12.82
C GLN A 623 -9.15 -24.41 -12.65
N LEU A 624 -8.00 -24.96 -12.98
CA LEU A 624 -6.73 -24.23 -12.97
C LEU A 624 -6.65 -23.26 -14.15
N ASN A 625 -7.05 -23.68 -15.34
CA ASN A 625 -7.14 -22.83 -16.52
C ASN A 625 -8.29 -21.80 -16.40
N SER A 626 -9.29 -22.04 -15.56
CA SER A 626 -10.37 -21.08 -15.29
C SER A 626 -9.89 -19.76 -14.68
N GLN A 627 -8.67 -19.74 -14.12
CA GLN A 627 -8.05 -18.50 -13.66
C GLN A 627 -7.35 -17.74 -14.78
N GLU A 628 -7.02 -18.38 -15.90
CA GLU A 628 -6.44 -17.68 -17.05
C GLU A 628 -7.46 -16.71 -17.65
N GLY A 629 -7.00 -15.48 -17.90
CA GLY A 629 -7.86 -14.41 -18.36
C GLY A 629 -8.63 -13.71 -17.25
N ASN A 630 -8.63 -14.22 -16.02
CA ASN A 630 -9.24 -13.57 -14.88
C ASN A 630 -8.48 -12.32 -14.46
N TRP A 631 -9.22 -11.36 -13.96
CA TRP A 631 -8.69 -10.13 -13.38
C TRP A 631 -7.90 -10.41 -12.11
N GLN A 632 -6.84 -9.65 -11.91
CA GLN A 632 -6.13 -9.64 -10.64
C GLN A 632 -7.04 -9.15 -9.52
N SER A 633 -6.94 -9.79 -8.35
CA SER A 633 -7.66 -9.35 -7.16
C SER A 633 -7.14 -8.00 -6.66
N ASN A 634 -8.02 -7.25 -6.02
CA ASN A 634 -7.72 -5.97 -5.40
C ASN A 634 -7.25 -4.85 -6.36
N VAL A 635 -7.57 -4.97 -7.63
CA VAL A 635 -7.21 -4.00 -8.68
C VAL A 635 -8.46 -3.44 -9.31
N PRO A 636 -8.71 -2.11 -9.25
CA PRO A 636 -9.80 -1.49 -9.99
C PRO A 636 -9.49 -1.51 -11.49
N ASN A 637 -10.47 -1.91 -12.28
CA ASN A 637 -10.34 -1.88 -13.73
C ASN A 637 -10.35 -0.44 -14.29
N GLN A 638 -10.98 0.49 -13.61
CA GLN A 638 -11.08 1.90 -13.97
C GLN A 638 -11.04 2.76 -12.72
N THR A 639 -10.41 3.91 -12.84
CA THR A 639 -10.45 4.99 -11.86
C THR A 639 -10.67 6.31 -12.58
N PHE A 640 -11.50 7.18 -12.03
CA PHE A 640 -11.70 8.53 -12.54
C PHE A 640 -11.73 9.50 -11.37
N TYR A 641 -11.21 10.69 -11.57
CA TYR A 641 -11.45 11.79 -10.65
C TYR A 641 -11.60 13.11 -11.39
N ALA A 642 -12.40 13.99 -10.81
CA ALA A 642 -12.53 15.39 -11.22
C ALA A 642 -12.44 16.28 -9.97
N TYR A 643 -11.76 17.39 -10.12
CA TYR A 643 -11.66 18.44 -9.10
C TYR A 643 -11.85 19.78 -9.76
N GLY A 644 -12.67 20.63 -9.17
CA GLY A 644 -12.85 22.02 -9.60
C GLY A 644 -12.80 22.95 -8.39
N SER A 645 -12.12 24.08 -8.51
CA SER A 645 -12.18 25.14 -7.52
C SER A 645 -12.40 26.49 -8.18
N TYR A 646 -13.14 27.36 -7.48
CA TYR A 646 -13.40 28.73 -7.89
C TYR A 646 -13.29 29.68 -6.71
N THR A 647 -12.42 30.68 -6.83
CA THR A 647 -12.21 31.72 -5.85
C THR A 647 -12.91 33.02 -6.28
N ILE A 648 -13.74 33.62 -5.43
CA ILE A 648 -14.41 34.87 -5.70
C ILE A 648 -13.37 36.01 -5.75
N PRO A 649 -13.21 36.72 -6.90
CA PRO A 649 -12.12 37.69 -7.06
C PRO A 649 -12.40 39.07 -6.48
N ARG A 650 -13.68 39.43 -6.26
CA ARG A 650 -14.11 40.80 -5.89
C ARG A 650 -15.31 40.79 -4.95
N GLY A 651 -15.59 41.91 -4.32
CA GLY A 651 -16.76 42.12 -3.45
C GLY A 651 -16.52 41.70 -2.00
N VAL A 652 -17.60 41.62 -1.21
CA VAL A 652 -17.57 41.34 0.24
C VAL A 652 -17.04 39.90 0.50
N LEU A 653 -17.30 38.99 -0.41
CA LEU A 653 -16.84 37.59 -0.33
C LEU A 653 -15.54 37.33 -1.11
N LYS A 654 -14.76 38.38 -1.39
CA LYS A 654 -13.46 38.20 -2.03
C LYS A 654 -12.61 37.21 -1.23
N ASN A 655 -11.87 36.32 -1.93
CA ASN A 655 -11.06 35.23 -1.37
C ASN A 655 -11.86 34.07 -0.75
N LEU A 656 -13.18 34.04 -0.90
CA LEU A 656 -13.94 32.83 -0.63
C LEU A 656 -13.76 31.88 -1.83
N GLU A 657 -13.26 30.68 -1.57
CA GLU A 657 -13.09 29.63 -2.54
C GLU A 657 -14.09 28.51 -2.28
N PHE A 658 -14.70 28.01 -3.33
CA PHE A 658 -15.47 26.77 -3.32
C PHE A 658 -14.72 25.71 -4.09
N HIS A 659 -14.77 24.49 -3.61
CA HIS A 659 -14.26 23.35 -4.36
C HIS A 659 -15.20 22.16 -4.31
N LEU A 660 -15.18 21.40 -5.39
CA LEU A 660 -15.91 20.15 -5.55
C LEU A 660 -14.94 19.11 -6.11
N SER A 661 -14.91 17.96 -5.49
CA SER A 661 -14.18 16.81 -6.01
C SER A 661 -15.07 15.60 -6.13
N SER A 662 -14.87 14.80 -7.16
CA SER A 662 -15.59 13.55 -7.37
C SER A 662 -14.63 12.50 -7.84
N SER A 663 -14.70 11.30 -7.27
CA SER A 663 -13.91 10.15 -7.65
C SER A 663 -14.79 8.94 -7.92
N TYR A 664 -14.42 8.17 -8.93
CA TYR A 664 -15.03 6.89 -9.30
C TYR A 664 -14.01 5.77 -9.23
N THR A 665 -14.42 4.68 -8.62
CA THR A 665 -13.69 3.43 -8.62
C THR A 665 -14.55 2.38 -9.29
N GLY A 666 -14.04 1.76 -10.34
CA GLY A 666 -14.71 0.67 -11.06
C GLY A 666 -14.72 -0.62 -10.27
N LYS A 667 -15.28 -1.67 -10.86
CA LYS A 667 -15.35 -3.01 -10.25
C LYS A 667 -13.95 -3.49 -9.82
N VAL A 668 -13.88 -4.09 -8.63
CA VAL A 668 -12.67 -4.67 -8.06
C VAL A 668 -12.96 -6.10 -7.62
N TYR A 669 -12.31 -7.07 -8.22
CA TYR A 669 -12.44 -8.46 -7.79
C TYR A 669 -11.68 -8.70 -6.48
N ARG A 670 -12.31 -9.45 -5.56
CA ARG A 670 -11.74 -9.80 -4.25
C ARG A 670 -10.81 -11.00 -4.31
N ASN A 671 -11.00 -11.86 -5.30
CA ASN A 671 -10.23 -13.08 -5.49
C ASN A 671 -9.89 -13.33 -6.97
N THR A 672 -8.94 -14.23 -7.22
CA THR A 672 -8.47 -14.58 -8.56
C THR A 672 -9.44 -15.45 -9.35
N SER A 673 -10.43 -16.06 -8.71
CA SER A 673 -11.52 -16.79 -9.38
C SER A 673 -12.57 -15.85 -9.98
N ASN A 674 -12.53 -14.58 -9.66
CA ASN A 674 -13.44 -13.51 -10.11
C ASN A 674 -14.93 -13.77 -9.81
N ASN A 675 -15.21 -14.56 -8.79
CA ASN A 675 -16.59 -14.86 -8.35
C ASN A 675 -17.06 -14.00 -7.18
N SER A 676 -16.18 -13.14 -6.63
CA SER A 676 -16.51 -12.14 -5.61
C SER A 676 -15.85 -10.80 -5.95
N TRP A 677 -16.56 -9.69 -5.74
CA TRP A 677 -16.11 -8.36 -6.10
C TRP A 677 -16.71 -7.27 -5.21
N PHE A 678 -16.11 -6.07 -5.27
CA PHE A 678 -16.73 -4.81 -4.84
C PHE A 678 -17.39 -4.14 -6.02
N ASP A 679 -18.61 -3.65 -5.83
CA ASP A 679 -19.34 -2.89 -6.85
C ASP A 679 -18.68 -1.54 -7.12
N PRO A 680 -18.82 -1.02 -8.34
CA PRO A 680 -18.37 0.32 -8.66
C PRO A 680 -19.03 1.39 -7.80
N TYR A 681 -18.28 2.41 -7.42
CA TYR A 681 -18.82 3.50 -6.57
C TYR A 681 -18.27 4.87 -6.93
N TRP A 682 -19.04 5.89 -6.57
CA TRP A 682 -18.67 7.29 -6.64
C TRP A 682 -18.57 7.89 -5.24
N VAL A 683 -17.59 8.78 -5.04
CA VAL A 683 -17.50 9.61 -3.84
C VAL A 683 -17.33 11.05 -4.28
N THR A 684 -18.21 11.92 -3.78
CA THR A 684 -18.18 13.35 -4.07
C THR A 684 -18.01 14.12 -2.78
N ASP A 685 -17.06 15.04 -2.75
CA ASP A 685 -16.74 15.89 -1.60
C ASP A 685 -16.91 17.35 -2.02
N PHE A 686 -17.43 18.16 -1.12
CA PHE A 686 -17.59 19.60 -1.27
C PHE A 686 -16.81 20.33 -0.20
N GLY A 687 -16.24 21.48 -0.52
CA GLY A 687 -15.62 22.29 0.49
C GLY A 687 -15.65 23.78 0.18
N MET A 688 -15.38 24.54 1.21
CA MET A 688 -15.23 26.00 1.17
C MET A 688 -13.98 26.39 1.94
N SER A 689 -13.29 27.40 1.46
CA SER A 689 -12.21 28.01 2.18
C SER A 689 -12.27 29.52 2.08
N TYR A 690 -11.92 30.21 3.17
CA TYR A 690 -11.96 31.66 3.24
C TYR A 690 -10.67 32.21 3.84
N LEU A 691 -9.94 32.99 3.08
CA LEU A 691 -8.79 33.73 3.54
C LEU A 691 -9.28 35.03 4.22
N LEU A 692 -9.43 34.96 5.55
CA LEU A 692 -9.93 36.07 6.37
C LEU A 692 -9.00 37.28 6.33
N ASN A 693 -7.69 36.99 6.38
CA ASN A 693 -6.61 37.98 6.17
C ASN A 693 -5.38 37.24 5.63
N ASN A 694 -4.25 37.90 5.42
CA ASN A 694 -3.07 37.28 4.82
C ASN A 694 -2.51 36.09 5.60
N ASN A 695 -2.95 35.84 6.82
CA ASN A 695 -2.40 34.84 7.73
C ASN A 695 -3.44 33.82 8.21
N ILE A 696 -4.73 34.15 8.24
CA ILE A 696 -5.79 33.31 8.80
C ILE A 696 -6.66 32.75 7.71
N HIS A 697 -6.74 31.42 7.67
CA HIS A 697 -7.48 30.65 6.72
C HIS A 697 -8.52 29.78 7.43
N LEU A 698 -9.78 29.89 7.03
CA LEU A 698 -10.90 29.09 7.51
C LEU A 698 -11.25 28.06 6.44
N THR A 699 -11.44 26.80 6.80
CA THR A 699 -11.87 25.75 5.88
C THR A 699 -13.06 25.00 6.43
N PHE A 700 -13.97 24.63 5.54
CA PHE A 700 -15.06 23.70 5.77
C PHE A 700 -15.03 22.64 4.69
N ASN A 701 -15.05 21.38 5.06
CA ASN A 701 -15.12 20.24 4.14
C ASN A 701 -16.27 19.34 4.51
N LEU A 702 -17.03 18.91 3.53
CA LEU A 702 -18.12 17.95 3.63
C LEU A 702 -17.79 16.77 2.72
N ASN A 703 -17.36 15.67 3.33
CA ASN A 703 -16.95 14.46 2.63
C ASN A 703 -18.15 13.53 2.41
N ASN A 704 -18.13 12.78 1.33
CA ASN A 704 -19.20 11.87 0.92
C ASN A 704 -20.55 12.61 0.90
N LEU A 705 -20.62 13.70 0.14
CA LEU A 705 -21.75 14.64 0.06
C LEU A 705 -23.12 13.95 -0.11
N PHE A 706 -23.18 12.88 -0.91
CA PHE A 706 -24.40 12.14 -1.22
C PHE A 706 -24.66 10.97 -0.28
N ASP A 707 -23.83 10.78 0.75
CA ASP A 707 -23.90 9.68 1.73
C ASP A 707 -23.94 8.29 1.08
N ASN A 708 -23.14 8.10 0.06
CA ASN A 708 -23.04 6.82 -0.61
C ASN A 708 -22.46 5.76 0.33
N ASN A 709 -23.18 4.64 0.48
CA ASN A 709 -22.69 3.45 1.16
C ASN A 709 -22.04 2.53 0.14
N TYR A 710 -20.75 2.30 0.30
CA TYR A 710 -19.98 1.42 -0.57
C TYR A 710 -18.97 0.61 0.24
N TYR A 711 -18.47 -0.46 -0.36
CA TYR A 711 -17.46 -1.32 0.22
C TYR A 711 -16.22 -1.29 -0.66
N ASN A 712 -15.07 -1.07 -0.07
CA ASN A 712 -13.80 -1.03 -0.80
C ASN A 712 -12.70 -1.88 -0.17
N GLN A 713 -13.02 -2.57 0.93
CA GLN A 713 -12.09 -3.40 1.67
C GLN A 713 -12.83 -4.65 2.19
N ALA A 714 -12.15 -5.79 2.12
CA ALA A 714 -12.59 -7.04 2.70
C ALA A 714 -11.51 -7.62 3.59
N LEU A 715 -11.94 -8.25 4.69
CA LEU A 715 -11.09 -8.92 5.66
C LEU A 715 -11.64 -10.35 5.81
N GLY A 716 -11.08 -11.31 5.05
CA GLY A 716 -11.65 -12.65 5.02
C GLY A 716 -13.10 -12.66 4.51
N GLN A 717 -14.04 -13.10 5.36
CA GLN A 717 -15.49 -13.14 5.10
C GLN A 717 -16.21 -11.88 5.65
N GLN A 718 -15.53 -10.75 5.72
CA GLN A 718 -16.11 -9.49 6.18
C GLN A 718 -15.93 -8.38 5.15
N MET A 719 -16.84 -7.44 5.14
CA MET A 719 -16.81 -6.24 4.32
C MET A 719 -16.75 -5.00 5.20
N VAL A 720 -15.77 -4.13 4.97
CA VAL A 720 -15.68 -2.87 5.69
C VAL A 720 -16.50 -1.81 4.93
N PRO A 721 -17.57 -1.28 5.55
CA PRO A 721 -18.37 -0.25 4.93
C PRO A 721 -17.67 1.10 4.93
N SER A 722 -18.00 1.93 3.95
CA SER A 722 -17.51 3.30 3.84
C SER A 722 -18.00 4.19 4.95
N MET A 723 -17.19 5.19 5.33
CA MET A 723 -17.61 6.23 6.26
C MET A 723 -18.81 7.01 5.70
N PRO A 724 -19.86 7.27 6.51
CA PRO A 724 -20.98 8.10 6.13
C PRO A 724 -20.54 9.53 5.77
N ARG A 725 -21.50 10.33 5.26
CA ARG A 725 -21.28 11.76 5.09
C ARG A 725 -20.78 12.38 6.39
N ASN A 726 -19.67 13.10 6.31
CA ASN A 726 -19.02 13.70 7.47
C ASN A 726 -18.45 15.08 7.12
N PHE A 727 -18.26 15.91 8.14
CA PHE A 727 -17.71 17.26 7.96
C PHE A 727 -16.46 17.47 8.79
N GLN A 728 -15.67 18.44 8.37
CA GLN A 728 -14.55 19.01 9.14
C GLN A 728 -14.53 20.52 8.95
N VAL A 729 -14.35 21.25 10.04
CA VAL A 729 -14.04 22.69 10.05
C VAL A 729 -12.63 22.88 10.60
N ALA A 730 -11.91 23.84 10.06
CA ALA A 730 -10.59 24.16 10.58
C ALA A 730 -10.26 25.64 10.46
N ILE A 731 -9.44 26.09 11.38
CA ILE A 731 -8.76 27.38 11.35
C ILE A 731 -7.26 27.14 11.26
N SER A 732 -6.61 27.76 10.29
CA SER A 732 -5.17 27.71 10.11
C SER A 732 -4.59 29.11 10.16
N TYR A 733 -3.45 29.26 10.83
CA TYR A 733 -2.62 30.46 10.81
C TYR A 733 -1.30 30.16 10.13
N THR A 734 -0.91 31.00 9.18
CA THR A 734 0.36 30.86 8.45
C THR A 734 1.07 32.21 8.41
N LEU A 735 2.36 32.23 8.82
CA LEU A 735 3.25 33.40 8.77
C LEU A 735 4.34 33.20 7.72
#